data_423178b75c3a73a34e824f0f2aed25bc
#
_entry.id   423178b75c3a73a34e824f0f2aed25bc
#
_cell.length_a   1.000
_cell.length_b   1.000
_cell.length_c   1.000
_cell.angle_alpha   90.00
_cell.angle_beta   90.00
_cell.angle_gamma   90.00
#
_symmetry.space_group_name_H-M   'P 1'
#
loop_
_entity.id
_entity.type
_entity.pdbx_description
1 polymer ?
#
loop_
_entity_poly.entity_id
_entity_poly.type
_entity_poly.pdbx_seq_one_letter_code
_entity_poly.pdbx_strand_id
1 'polypeptide(L)'
;MSNSAQSLSDERLVSGVHLVGSIPLADADQVFRRVTADLGDRLRRIPDGETGPRADWIIWQYPILSSRPEFEICPPGPDHYRALPRLRLSEGVSAADITFERLGYAQTAIASYRLFATLKRDGIVPGHCRFQVSLPTPLAPISAFVASEAQSAVEPIYEARMLEEVALIIQAIPSDQLAIQWDTNVEFAMLEGSVPAWFDDVRAGIMERLLRLSRRVPPAVELGYHLCYGDGRHRHTAAKDARKLVEIANALAASLDRPLNWLHMPVPVNAGESYFSPMAALMLRAETELYLGVIDPSDGLEGALRRIRMARSVVDGFGAATVCGWGRQPERIVPDLLKLHADVAQPVVSSSDHHASFVWPSGFDRIPDEDWTHQPVDRFGLAYDKVERHSWYRNLDPIVEELAGNLKDGDIMVDYSGGTGILLDRLKLRIFDRPAGILIADSSPRFLRVAHEKFAADPRVAFRLLRFLKEHKRVQRIDEVLSPPLLQRGVDTIACTNAVHLYTDLEETASAWASVLRPGGKLFINSGNIRNPRAKPNQWILDETVWVINDLAEGIVRSDPRYAAYRPVLDDGERMEAHSAFRNRVFVEPRRLDFYLNTLRSAGFQIEGVTEHNIRARVDDWYEFLTAYHDAVLGWAGGNEKVDGRAPTAEAIADRLSLIRQAIDTLFGGRTEFDACWTYINCTR
;
A
#
# COMPACT_ATOMS: atom_id res chain seq x y z
N MET A 1 -9.04 30.73 -18.01
CA MET A 1 -8.14 29.71 -18.62
C MET A 1 -7.85 28.52 -17.68
N SER A 2 -8.25 28.56 -16.40
CA SER A 2 -8.01 27.46 -15.43
C SER A 2 -8.97 26.26 -15.54
N ASN A 3 -10.19 26.46 -16.05
CA ASN A 3 -11.18 25.36 -16.21
C ASN A 3 -10.85 24.40 -17.37
N SER A 4 -10.06 24.79 -18.35
CA SER A 4 -9.75 23.94 -19.52
C SER A 4 -8.62 22.96 -19.27
N ALA A 5 -7.68 23.27 -18.35
CA ALA A 5 -6.59 22.36 -18.02
C ALA A 5 -7.03 21.26 -17.06
N GLN A 6 -7.95 21.57 -16.13
CA GLN A 6 -8.53 20.60 -15.19
C GLN A 6 -9.50 19.64 -15.89
N SER A 7 -10.30 20.14 -16.86
CA SER A 7 -11.17 19.28 -17.68
C SER A 7 -10.37 18.34 -18.60
N LEU A 8 -9.22 18.76 -19.10
CA LEU A 8 -8.33 17.94 -19.92
C LEU A 8 -7.58 16.86 -19.13
N SER A 9 -7.43 17.00 -17.81
CA SER A 9 -6.87 15.97 -16.93
C SER A 9 -7.91 14.90 -16.57
N ASP A 10 -9.16 15.29 -16.33
CA ASP A 10 -10.27 14.37 -15.99
C ASP A 10 -10.69 13.48 -17.17
N GLU A 11 -10.60 13.97 -18.39
CA GLU A 11 -10.89 13.17 -19.59
C GLU A 11 -9.91 12.01 -19.85
N ARG A 12 -8.80 11.93 -19.12
CA ARG A 12 -7.79 10.87 -19.28
C ARG A 12 -7.96 9.69 -18.32
N LEU A 13 -8.66 9.86 -17.20
CA LEU A 13 -8.80 8.86 -16.16
C LEU A 13 -10.04 7.98 -16.36
N VAL A 14 -9.91 6.68 -16.02
CA VAL A 14 -10.99 5.70 -16.09
C VAL A 14 -11.65 5.48 -14.71
N SER A 15 -12.81 4.80 -14.66
CA SER A 15 -13.60 4.64 -13.43
C SER A 15 -13.12 3.47 -12.59
N GLY A 16 -12.19 3.73 -11.67
CA GLY A 16 -11.72 2.73 -10.72
C GLY A 16 -10.76 1.68 -11.27
N VAL A 17 -10.41 0.76 -10.40
CA VAL A 17 -9.44 -0.31 -10.63
C VAL A 17 -10.05 -1.67 -10.28
N HIS A 18 -9.70 -2.70 -11.04
CA HIS A 18 -9.97 -4.09 -10.72
C HIS A 18 -8.67 -4.88 -10.63
N LEU A 19 -8.52 -5.64 -9.54
CA LEU A 19 -7.43 -6.59 -9.36
C LEU A 19 -7.95 -8.00 -9.66
N VAL A 20 -7.36 -8.64 -10.66
CA VAL A 20 -7.86 -9.91 -11.19
C VAL A 20 -7.85 -11.03 -10.15
N GLY A 21 -6.77 -11.14 -9.37
CA GLY A 21 -6.66 -12.19 -8.35
C GLY A 21 -5.26 -12.26 -7.75
N SER A 22 -4.34 -12.96 -8.39
CA SER A 22 -3.01 -13.23 -7.86
C SER A 22 -2.08 -12.01 -7.84
N ILE A 23 -1.37 -11.82 -6.72
CA ILE A 23 -0.41 -10.73 -6.47
C ILE A 23 0.84 -11.34 -5.82
N PRO A 24 2.07 -11.08 -6.34
CA PRO A 24 3.28 -11.73 -5.88
C PRO A 24 3.83 -11.08 -4.61
N LEU A 25 3.08 -11.18 -3.51
CA LEU A 25 3.49 -10.82 -2.16
C LEU A 25 3.50 -12.07 -1.27
N ALA A 26 4.14 -11.98 -0.11
CA ALA A 26 4.40 -13.17 0.71
C ALA A 26 3.11 -13.82 1.25
N ASP A 27 2.10 -13.01 1.61
CA ASP A 27 0.86 -13.48 2.20
C ASP A 27 -0.30 -12.48 1.98
N ALA A 28 -1.51 -12.90 2.36
CA ALA A 28 -2.72 -12.09 2.21
C ALA A 28 -2.72 -10.82 3.08
N ASP A 29 -2.03 -10.79 4.23
CA ASP A 29 -1.94 -9.58 5.06
C ASP A 29 -1.18 -8.48 4.33
N GLN A 30 -0.05 -8.82 3.75
CA GLN A 30 0.73 -7.89 2.93
C GLN A 30 -0.07 -7.40 1.71
N VAL A 31 -0.82 -8.31 1.06
CA VAL A 31 -1.67 -7.94 -0.09
C VAL A 31 -2.71 -6.91 0.33
N PHE A 32 -3.51 -7.19 1.37
CA PHE A 32 -4.57 -6.29 1.80
C PHE A 32 -4.02 -4.93 2.21
N ARG A 33 -2.97 -4.90 3.04
CA ARG A 33 -2.36 -3.63 3.48
C ARG A 33 -1.78 -2.83 2.33
N ARG A 34 -1.01 -3.49 1.46
CA ARG A 34 -0.34 -2.81 0.36
C ARG A 34 -1.32 -2.28 -0.68
N VAL A 35 -2.24 -3.12 -1.12
CA VAL A 35 -3.24 -2.76 -2.12
C VAL A 35 -4.15 -1.64 -1.61
N THR A 36 -4.55 -1.72 -0.35
CA THR A 36 -5.39 -0.69 0.27
C THR A 36 -4.67 0.65 0.41
N ALA A 37 -3.40 0.63 0.82
CA ALA A 37 -2.62 1.85 0.96
C ALA A 37 -2.46 2.63 -0.36
N ASP A 38 -2.28 1.89 -1.46
CA ASP A 38 -2.02 2.51 -2.76
C ASP A 38 -3.31 2.78 -3.58
N LEU A 39 -4.37 1.97 -3.41
CA LEU A 39 -5.56 1.96 -4.28
C LEU A 39 -6.91 1.92 -3.55
N GLY A 40 -6.95 2.01 -2.22
CA GLY A 40 -8.16 1.71 -1.45
C GLY A 40 -9.41 2.49 -1.89
N ASP A 41 -9.26 3.75 -2.32
CA ASP A 41 -10.35 4.60 -2.81
C ASP A 41 -10.79 4.27 -4.26
N ARG A 42 -9.99 3.50 -5.00
CA ARG A 42 -10.21 3.12 -6.40
C ARG A 42 -10.74 1.71 -6.57
N LEU A 43 -10.83 0.94 -5.48
CA LEU A 43 -11.23 -0.46 -5.51
C LEU A 43 -12.62 -0.65 -4.92
N ARG A 44 -13.44 -1.47 -5.55
CA ARG A 44 -14.69 -1.98 -4.97
C ARG A 44 -14.50 -3.35 -4.31
N ARG A 45 -13.51 -4.11 -4.77
CA ARG A 45 -13.23 -5.48 -4.38
C ARG A 45 -11.73 -5.70 -4.24
N ILE A 46 -11.32 -6.48 -3.25
CA ILE A 46 -9.91 -6.79 -3.01
C ILE A 46 -9.75 -8.30 -2.88
N PRO A 47 -8.97 -8.96 -3.78
CA PRO A 47 -8.61 -10.37 -3.66
C PRO A 47 -7.54 -10.59 -2.57
N ASP A 48 -7.39 -11.83 -2.10
CA ASP A 48 -6.32 -12.21 -1.16
C ASP A 48 -4.95 -12.38 -1.80
N GLY A 49 -4.85 -12.10 -3.10
CA GLY A 49 -3.62 -12.20 -3.86
C GLY A 49 -3.23 -13.61 -4.27
N GLU A 50 -4.02 -14.63 -3.95
CA GLU A 50 -3.71 -16.03 -4.28
C GLU A 50 -2.27 -16.41 -3.95
N THR A 51 -1.80 -16.00 -2.78
CA THR A 51 -0.39 -16.10 -2.39
C THR A 51 0.05 -17.56 -2.11
N GLY A 52 1.37 -17.77 -2.05
CA GLY A 52 1.94 -19.08 -1.78
C GLY A 52 1.70 -20.08 -2.90
N PRO A 53 1.25 -21.33 -2.61
CA PRO A 53 1.04 -22.37 -3.63
C PRO A 53 0.02 -22.01 -4.71
N ARG A 54 -0.89 -21.04 -4.44
CA ARG A 54 -1.91 -20.58 -5.38
C ARG A 54 -1.42 -19.54 -6.38
N ALA A 55 -0.22 -18.97 -6.19
CA ALA A 55 0.35 -17.96 -7.07
C ALA A 55 0.47 -18.41 -8.53
N ASP A 56 0.57 -19.71 -8.77
CA ASP A 56 0.58 -20.31 -10.09
C ASP A 56 -0.77 -20.93 -10.49
N TRP A 57 -1.83 -20.16 -10.26
CA TRP A 57 -3.21 -20.40 -10.69
C TRP A 57 -3.71 -21.81 -10.28
N ILE A 58 -3.92 -22.76 -11.24
CA ILE A 58 -4.49 -24.10 -10.97
C ILE A 58 -3.47 -25.16 -10.57
N ILE A 59 -2.17 -24.87 -10.61
CA ILE A 59 -1.11 -25.88 -10.38
C ILE A 59 -1.27 -26.59 -9.01
N TRP A 60 -1.68 -25.87 -8.00
CA TRP A 60 -1.88 -26.42 -6.66
C TRP A 60 -3.03 -27.44 -6.56
N GLN A 61 -3.87 -27.56 -7.60
CA GLN A 61 -4.87 -28.63 -7.69
C GLN A 61 -4.28 -29.97 -8.15
N TYR A 62 -3.15 -29.93 -8.85
CA TYR A 62 -2.53 -31.16 -9.34
C TYR A 62 -2.17 -32.16 -8.24
N PRO A 63 -1.54 -31.79 -7.12
CA PRO A 63 -1.30 -32.72 -6.01
C PRO A 63 -2.58 -33.31 -5.42
N ILE A 64 -3.67 -32.54 -5.36
CA ILE A 64 -4.97 -33.00 -4.84
C ILE A 64 -5.55 -34.10 -5.75
N LEU A 65 -5.52 -33.85 -7.06
CA LEU A 65 -5.99 -34.84 -8.04
C LEU A 65 -5.08 -36.07 -8.09
N SER A 66 -3.75 -35.88 -8.20
CA SER A 66 -2.79 -36.97 -8.36
C SER A 66 -2.58 -37.84 -7.12
N SER A 67 -2.98 -37.36 -5.94
CA SER A 67 -2.94 -38.16 -4.71
C SER A 67 -4.10 -39.17 -4.56
N ARG A 68 -5.08 -39.08 -5.45
CA ARG A 68 -6.26 -39.94 -5.39
C ARG A 68 -5.96 -41.32 -5.97
N PRO A 69 -6.35 -42.42 -5.31
CA PRO A 69 -6.09 -43.78 -5.79
C PRO A 69 -6.85 -44.13 -7.08
N GLU A 70 -7.89 -43.37 -7.41
CA GLU A 70 -8.68 -43.52 -8.61
C GLU A 70 -7.95 -43.05 -9.87
N PHE A 71 -6.80 -42.35 -9.71
CA PHE A 71 -6.02 -41.84 -10.82
C PHE A 71 -4.63 -42.49 -10.92
N GLU A 72 -4.21 -42.73 -12.13
CA GLU A 72 -2.85 -43.06 -12.49
C GLU A 72 -2.18 -41.95 -13.28
N ILE A 73 -0.88 -41.76 -13.05
CA ILE A 73 -0.07 -40.77 -13.79
C ILE A 73 0.26 -41.33 -15.19
N CYS A 74 -0.16 -40.63 -16.23
CA CYS A 74 0.22 -40.98 -17.61
C CYS A 74 1.71 -40.77 -17.84
N PRO A 75 2.34 -41.54 -18.74
CA PRO A 75 3.70 -41.27 -19.22
C PRO A 75 3.80 -39.81 -19.77
N PRO A 76 4.96 -39.17 -19.63
CA PRO A 76 5.18 -37.83 -20.19
C PRO A 76 4.88 -37.78 -21.69
N GLY A 77 4.15 -36.73 -22.13
CA GLY A 77 3.78 -36.50 -23.54
C GLY A 77 3.93 -35.03 -23.93
N PRO A 78 3.85 -34.69 -25.21
CA PRO A 78 4.10 -33.33 -25.70
C PRO A 78 3.04 -32.28 -25.23
N ASP A 79 1.86 -32.74 -24.81
CA ASP A 79 0.72 -31.85 -24.49
C ASP A 79 0.51 -31.61 -22.99
N HIS A 80 1.58 -31.63 -22.21
CA HIS A 80 1.50 -31.45 -20.75
C HIS A 80 1.45 -29.96 -20.38
N TYR A 81 0.45 -29.60 -19.56
CA TYR A 81 0.40 -28.26 -18.95
C TYR A 81 1.57 -28.11 -17.97
N ARG A 82 2.51 -27.23 -18.28
CA ARG A 82 3.72 -26.96 -17.47
C ARG A 82 4.54 -28.22 -17.12
N ALA A 83 4.64 -29.14 -18.04
CA ALA A 83 5.34 -30.42 -17.89
C ALA A 83 4.80 -31.34 -16.77
N LEU A 84 3.59 -31.09 -16.26
CA LEU A 84 2.90 -31.97 -15.33
C LEU A 84 2.23 -33.11 -16.11
N PRO A 85 2.48 -34.39 -15.76
CA PRO A 85 1.85 -35.52 -16.42
C PRO A 85 0.33 -35.50 -16.25
N ARG A 86 -0.41 -35.91 -17.30
CA ARG A 86 -1.87 -36.05 -17.19
C ARG A 86 -2.23 -37.26 -16.32
N LEU A 87 -3.43 -37.24 -15.80
CA LEU A 87 -4.00 -38.25 -14.93
C LEU A 87 -5.07 -39.00 -15.73
N ARG A 88 -5.01 -40.30 -15.77
CA ARG A 88 -6.06 -41.17 -16.32
C ARG A 88 -6.72 -41.96 -15.20
N LEU A 89 -7.92 -42.47 -15.45
CA LEU A 89 -8.53 -43.38 -14.49
C LEU A 89 -7.75 -44.68 -14.40
N SER A 90 -7.58 -45.20 -13.19
CA SER A 90 -6.97 -46.48 -12.93
C SER A 90 -7.81 -47.63 -13.54
N GLU A 91 -7.18 -48.73 -13.88
CA GLU A 91 -7.87 -49.88 -14.48
C GLU A 91 -9.01 -50.39 -13.59
N GLY A 92 -10.21 -50.51 -14.17
CA GLY A 92 -11.41 -50.96 -13.47
C GLY A 92 -12.14 -49.87 -12.64
N VAL A 93 -11.61 -48.64 -12.59
CA VAL A 93 -12.26 -47.49 -11.92
C VAL A 93 -13.27 -46.84 -12.85
N SER A 94 -14.47 -46.63 -12.36
CA SER A 94 -15.53 -45.89 -13.02
C SER A 94 -15.70 -44.49 -12.44
N ALA A 95 -16.45 -43.60 -13.14
CA ALA A 95 -16.76 -42.29 -12.64
C ALA A 95 -17.50 -42.31 -11.27
N ALA A 96 -18.26 -43.36 -10.99
CA ALA A 96 -18.99 -43.51 -9.71
C ALA A 96 -18.06 -43.81 -8.51
N ASP A 97 -16.86 -44.23 -8.77
CA ASP A 97 -15.87 -44.52 -7.72
C ASP A 97 -15.08 -43.29 -7.30
N ILE A 98 -15.13 -42.21 -8.12
CA ILE A 98 -14.35 -40.99 -7.89
C ILE A 98 -15.01 -40.16 -6.77
N THR A 99 -14.22 -39.81 -5.78
CA THR A 99 -14.64 -38.90 -4.70
C THR A 99 -13.57 -37.84 -4.42
N PHE A 100 -13.99 -36.61 -4.19
CA PHE A 100 -13.10 -35.53 -3.75
C PHE A 100 -13.52 -35.06 -2.36
N GLU A 101 -12.68 -35.30 -1.35
CA GLU A 101 -12.98 -34.88 0.02
C GLU A 101 -12.94 -33.36 0.17
N ARG A 102 -11.87 -32.72 -0.35
CA ARG A 102 -11.67 -31.28 -0.32
C ARG A 102 -10.83 -30.85 -1.53
N LEU A 103 -11.20 -29.70 -2.11
CA LEU A 103 -10.41 -29.03 -3.14
C LEU A 103 -9.57 -27.89 -2.56
N GLY A 104 -9.90 -27.41 -1.34
CA GLY A 104 -9.14 -26.41 -0.60
C GLY A 104 -9.55 -24.97 -0.86
N TYR A 105 -10.43 -24.68 -1.79
CA TYR A 105 -10.90 -23.33 -2.10
C TYR A 105 -11.60 -22.68 -0.91
N ALA A 106 -12.55 -23.40 -0.29
CA ALA A 106 -13.31 -22.88 0.84
C ALA A 106 -12.43 -22.61 2.06
N GLN A 107 -11.55 -23.55 2.40
CA GLN A 107 -10.67 -23.40 3.55
C GLN A 107 -9.81 -22.13 3.43
N THR A 108 -9.23 -21.91 2.26
CA THR A 108 -8.35 -20.77 2.01
C THR A 108 -9.13 -19.46 1.98
N ALA A 109 -10.25 -19.41 1.24
CA ALA A 109 -11.07 -18.21 1.16
C ALA A 109 -11.61 -17.77 2.53
N ILE A 110 -12.08 -18.72 3.35
CA ILE A 110 -12.58 -18.42 4.69
C ILE A 110 -11.47 -17.93 5.63
N ALA A 111 -10.26 -18.50 5.53
CA ALA A 111 -9.12 -18.05 6.32
C ALA A 111 -8.70 -16.62 5.91
N SER A 112 -8.60 -16.34 4.62
CA SER A 112 -8.29 -15.01 4.09
C SER A 112 -9.37 -13.99 4.43
N TYR A 113 -10.65 -14.36 4.38
CA TYR A 113 -11.75 -13.47 4.77
C TYR A 113 -11.69 -13.08 6.26
N ARG A 114 -11.35 -14.00 7.17
CA ARG A 114 -11.20 -13.67 8.59
C ARG A 114 -10.16 -12.56 8.80
N LEU A 115 -9.06 -12.63 8.09
CA LEU A 115 -8.04 -11.58 8.09
C LEU A 115 -8.58 -10.29 7.49
N PHE A 116 -9.19 -10.35 6.29
CA PHE A 116 -9.82 -9.21 5.63
C PHE A 116 -10.82 -8.50 6.55
N ALA A 117 -11.72 -9.25 7.19
CA ALA A 117 -12.73 -8.72 8.11
C ALA A 117 -12.10 -8.05 9.35
N THR A 118 -10.98 -8.60 9.85
CA THR A 118 -10.21 -7.97 10.92
C THR A 118 -9.62 -6.64 10.44
N LEU A 119 -8.91 -6.63 9.31
CA LEU A 119 -8.33 -5.42 8.75
C LEU A 119 -9.39 -4.35 8.38
N LYS A 120 -10.57 -4.79 7.95
CA LYS A 120 -11.69 -3.89 7.65
C LYS A 120 -12.28 -3.27 8.92
N ARG A 121 -12.50 -4.06 9.96
CA ARG A 121 -12.91 -3.58 11.29
C ARG A 121 -11.89 -2.60 11.87
N ASP A 122 -10.61 -2.89 11.66
CA ASP A 122 -9.50 -2.06 12.11
C ASP A 122 -9.29 -0.82 11.21
N GLY A 123 -10.14 -0.58 10.20
CA GLY A 123 -10.12 0.57 9.31
C GLY A 123 -8.95 0.59 8.31
N ILE A 124 -8.21 -0.51 8.19
CA ILE A 124 -7.15 -0.65 7.18
C ILE A 124 -7.76 -0.88 5.81
N VAL A 125 -8.71 -1.81 5.70
CA VAL A 125 -9.50 -2.01 4.48
C VAL A 125 -10.72 -1.10 4.52
N PRO A 126 -10.99 -0.30 3.46
CA PRO A 126 -12.14 0.60 3.42
C PRO A 126 -13.47 -0.13 3.58
N GLY A 127 -14.42 0.49 4.28
CA GLY A 127 -15.74 -0.07 4.56
C GLY A 127 -16.55 -0.48 3.33
N HIS A 128 -16.37 0.22 2.20
CA HIS A 128 -17.05 -0.07 0.95
C HIS A 128 -16.48 -1.26 0.17
N CYS A 129 -15.24 -1.68 0.44
CA CYS A 129 -14.63 -2.80 -0.28
C CYS A 129 -15.23 -4.14 0.12
N ARG A 130 -15.46 -5.01 -0.86
CA ARG A 130 -15.81 -6.42 -0.65
C ARG A 130 -14.58 -7.31 -0.78
N PHE A 131 -14.62 -8.44 -0.10
CA PHE A 131 -13.63 -9.49 -0.28
C PHE A 131 -13.92 -10.26 -1.57
N GLN A 132 -12.92 -10.31 -2.47
CA GLN A 132 -13.02 -11.02 -3.74
C GLN A 132 -12.43 -12.42 -3.61
N VAL A 133 -13.20 -13.42 -4.04
CA VAL A 133 -12.75 -14.80 -4.22
C VAL A 133 -12.71 -15.10 -5.71
N SER A 134 -11.50 -15.25 -6.27
CA SER A 134 -11.30 -15.63 -7.66
C SER A 134 -11.17 -17.15 -7.76
N LEU A 135 -11.95 -17.77 -8.65
CA LEU A 135 -12.05 -19.22 -8.80
C LEU A 135 -11.91 -19.58 -10.29
N PRO A 136 -11.05 -20.56 -10.64
CA PRO A 136 -11.08 -21.12 -11.98
C PRO A 136 -12.40 -21.84 -12.21
N THR A 137 -12.87 -21.91 -13.45
CA THR A 137 -13.96 -22.83 -13.77
C THR A 137 -13.48 -24.28 -13.67
N PRO A 138 -14.37 -25.26 -13.46
CA PRO A 138 -13.99 -26.69 -13.45
C PRO A 138 -13.31 -27.14 -14.75
N LEU A 139 -13.61 -26.52 -15.89
CA LEU A 139 -12.96 -26.81 -17.16
C LEU A 139 -11.43 -26.68 -17.11
N ALA A 140 -10.91 -25.71 -16.32
CA ALA A 140 -9.49 -25.40 -16.29
C ALA A 140 -8.65 -26.57 -15.70
N PRO A 141 -8.83 -27.04 -14.45
CA PRO A 141 -8.06 -28.16 -13.93
C PRO A 141 -8.34 -29.48 -14.65
N ILE A 142 -9.58 -29.72 -15.11
CA ILE A 142 -9.92 -30.95 -15.84
C ILE A 142 -9.21 -30.98 -17.20
N SER A 143 -9.26 -29.92 -17.97
CA SER A 143 -8.55 -29.81 -19.24
C SER A 143 -7.03 -29.92 -19.09
N ALA A 144 -6.48 -29.32 -18.04
CA ALA A 144 -5.03 -29.28 -17.81
C ALA A 144 -4.46 -30.62 -17.31
N PHE A 145 -5.16 -31.28 -16.41
CA PHE A 145 -4.59 -32.40 -15.64
C PHE A 145 -5.19 -33.77 -15.95
N VAL A 146 -6.40 -33.84 -16.49
CA VAL A 146 -7.07 -35.12 -16.77
C VAL A 146 -6.87 -35.50 -18.23
N ALA A 147 -6.59 -36.77 -18.48
CA ALA A 147 -6.45 -37.34 -19.83
C ALA A 147 -7.77 -37.22 -20.59
N SER A 148 -7.69 -37.00 -21.91
CA SER A 148 -8.84 -36.62 -22.75
C SER A 148 -9.99 -37.61 -22.66
N GLU A 149 -9.72 -38.89 -22.57
CA GLU A 149 -10.70 -39.97 -22.46
C GLU A 149 -11.48 -39.96 -21.14
N ALA A 150 -10.92 -39.36 -20.09
CA ALA A 150 -11.55 -39.31 -18.76
C ALA A 150 -12.22 -37.96 -18.44
N GLN A 151 -11.98 -36.91 -19.23
CA GLN A 151 -12.44 -35.54 -18.93
C GLN A 151 -13.97 -35.48 -18.77
N SER A 152 -14.73 -36.08 -19.67
CA SER A 152 -16.20 -36.05 -19.63
C SER A 152 -16.78 -36.76 -18.41
N ALA A 153 -16.08 -37.77 -17.87
CA ALA A 153 -16.49 -38.52 -16.71
C ALA A 153 -16.11 -37.80 -15.40
N VAL A 154 -14.95 -37.18 -15.36
CA VAL A 154 -14.39 -36.55 -14.14
C VAL A 154 -14.94 -35.14 -13.91
N GLU A 155 -15.21 -34.36 -14.97
CA GLU A 155 -15.68 -32.97 -14.86
C GLU A 155 -16.92 -32.80 -13.95
N PRO A 156 -18.02 -33.57 -14.13
CA PRO A 156 -19.22 -33.38 -13.31
C PRO A 156 -18.98 -33.61 -11.82
N ILE A 157 -18.09 -34.53 -11.48
CA ILE A 157 -17.78 -34.88 -10.08
C ILE A 157 -16.92 -33.79 -9.44
N TYR A 158 -15.92 -33.31 -10.18
CA TYR A 158 -15.11 -32.18 -9.74
C TYR A 158 -15.94 -30.89 -9.58
N GLU A 159 -16.81 -30.61 -10.56
CA GLU A 159 -17.72 -29.45 -10.51
C GLU A 159 -18.65 -29.54 -9.28
N ALA A 160 -19.27 -30.69 -9.05
CA ALA A 160 -20.13 -30.89 -7.90
C ALA A 160 -19.40 -30.56 -6.60
N ARG A 161 -18.18 -31.08 -6.43
CA ARG A 161 -17.37 -30.81 -5.23
C ARG A 161 -16.96 -29.33 -5.13
N MET A 162 -16.59 -28.69 -6.24
CA MET A 162 -16.25 -27.27 -6.27
C MET A 162 -17.46 -26.40 -5.87
N LEU A 163 -18.65 -26.75 -6.33
CA LEU A 163 -19.90 -26.04 -5.98
C LEU A 163 -20.27 -26.22 -4.49
N GLU A 164 -19.94 -27.37 -3.89
CA GLU A 164 -20.06 -27.54 -2.43
C GLU A 164 -19.09 -26.59 -1.68
N GLU A 165 -17.86 -26.42 -2.15
CA GLU A 165 -16.93 -25.45 -1.55
C GLU A 165 -17.38 -24.00 -1.74
N VAL A 166 -17.95 -23.67 -2.90
CA VAL A 166 -18.58 -22.35 -3.12
C VAL A 166 -19.72 -22.12 -2.13
N ALA A 167 -20.56 -23.15 -1.87
CA ALA A 167 -21.62 -23.06 -0.87
C ALA A 167 -21.07 -22.81 0.56
N LEU A 168 -19.95 -23.46 0.92
CA LEU A 168 -19.28 -23.23 2.21
C LEU A 168 -18.73 -21.81 2.32
N ILE A 169 -18.15 -21.25 1.24
CA ILE A 169 -17.69 -19.86 1.19
C ILE A 169 -18.87 -18.91 1.43
N ILE A 170 -19.97 -19.09 0.70
CA ILE A 170 -21.18 -18.27 0.80
C ILE A 170 -21.82 -18.36 2.19
N GLN A 171 -21.79 -19.53 2.80
CA GLN A 171 -22.31 -19.71 4.16
C GLN A 171 -21.45 -19.02 5.22
N ALA A 172 -20.13 -19.00 5.03
CA ALA A 172 -19.18 -18.48 6.01
C ALA A 172 -18.95 -16.98 5.94
N ILE A 173 -19.21 -16.35 4.79
CA ILE A 173 -18.91 -14.94 4.52
C ILE A 173 -20.23 -14.18 4.30
N PRO A 174 -20.46 -13.06 5.00
CA PRO A 174 -21.67 -12.24 4.79
C PRO A 174 -21.80 -11.82 3.32
N SER A 175 -22.99 -11.92 2.78
CA SER A 175 -23.24 -11.69 1.35
C SER A 175 -22.91 -10.27 0.87
N ASP A 176 -23.04 -9.27 1.75
CA ASP A 176 -22.67 -7.87 1.50
C ASP A 176 -21.14 -7.63 1.58
N GLN A 177 -20.39 -8.61 2.05
CA GLN A 177 -18.92 -8.57 2.13
C GLN A 177 -18.24 -9.44 1.07
N LEU A 178 -18.98 -10.25 0.33
CA LEU A 178 -18.46 -11.24 -0.60
C LEU A 178 -18.68 -10.85 -2.06
N ALA A 179 -17.66 -11.09 -2.88
CA ALA A 179 -17.69 -11.03 -4.33
C ALA A 179 -17.01 -12.29 -4.90
N ILE A 180 -17.65 -12.98 -5.84
CA ILE A 180 -17.11 -14.19 -6.48
C ILE A 180 -16.80 -13.88 -7.95
N GLN A 181 -15.59 -14.18 -8.36
CA GLN A 181 -15.13 -14.11 -9.74
C GLN A 181 -14.89 -15.50 -10.31
N TRP A 182 -15.43 -15.76 -11.49
CA TRP A 182 -15.06 -16.93 -12.28
C TRP A 182 -14.00 -16.56 -13.33
N ASP A 183 -12.89 -17.29 -13.32
CA ASP A 183 -11.79 -17.10 -14.27
C ASP A 183 -11.97 -18.06 -15.44
N THR A 184 -12.26 -17.51 -16.62
CA THR A 184 -12.47 -18.26 -17.84
C THR A 184 -11.24 -18.16 -18.75
N ASN A 185 -10.45 -19.19 -18.81
CA ASN A 185 -9.26 -19.28 -19.66
C ASN A 185 -9.41 -20.37 -20.70
N VAL A 186 -9.69 -21.57 -20.26
CA VAL A 186 -9.79 -22.76 -21.12
C VAL A 186 -10.97 -22.64 -22.07
N GLU A 187 -12.04 -21.97 -21.65
CA GLU A 187 -13.19 -21.67 -22.47
C GLU A 187 -12.79 -20.95 -23.77
N PHE A 188 -11.97 -19.93 -23.66
CA PHE A 188 -11.49 -19.18 -24.82
C PHE A 188 -10.50 -19.97 -25.66
N ALA A 189 -9.67 -20.79 -25.04
CA ALA A 189 -8.80 -21.71 -25.76
C ALA A 189 -9.58 -22.76 -26.55
N MET A 190 -10.71 -23.26 -26.01
CA MET A 190 -11.63 -24.14 -26.73
C MET A 190 -12.37 -23.41 -27.87
N LEU A 191 -12.85 -22.19 -27.64
CA LEU A 191 -13.49 -21.34 -28.66
C LEU A 191 -12.55 -20.99 -29.82
N GLU A 192 -11.25 -20.89 -29.57
CA GLU A 192 -10.21 -20.67 -30.58
C GLU A 192 -9.75 -21.97 -31.25
N GLY A 193 -10.20 -23.13 -30.75
CA GLY A 193 -9.80 -24.45 -31.26
C GLY A 193 -8.38 -24.86 -30.92
N SER A 194 -7.72 -24.16 -29.98
CA SER A 194 -6.38 -24.47 -29.52
C SER A 194 -6.34 -25.56 -28.43
N VAL A 195 -7.48 -25.77 -27.76
CA VAL A 195 -7.71 -26.86 -26.79
C VAL A 195 -8.96 -27.62 -27.23
N PRO A 196 -8.94 -28.96 -27.35
CA PRO A 196 -10.11 -29.73 -27.71
C PRO A 196 -11.14 -29.73 -26.57
N ALA A 197 -12.41 -29.57 -26.94
CA ALA A 197 -13.53 -29.76 -26.02
C ALA A 197 -13.97 -31.22 -26.04
N TRP A 198 -14.53 -31.71 -24.93
CA TRP A 198 -15.09 -33.06 -24.81
C TRP A 198 -16.63 -33.06 -24.86
N PHE A 199 -17.19 -32.01 -25.43
CA PHE A 199 -18.63 -31.83 -25.67
C PHE A 199 -18.85 -31.24 -27.07
N ASP A 200 -20.02 -31.53 -27.71
CA ASP A 200 -20.23 -31.32 -29.14
C ASP A 200 -20.29 -29.84 -29.52
N ASP A 201 -21.25 -29.06 -29.01
CA ASP A 201 -21.35 -27.61 -29.27
C ASP A 201 -20.49 -26.84 -28.25
N VAL A 202 -19.29 -26.46 -28.68
CA VAL A 202 -18.32 -25.78 -27.79
C VAL A 202 -18.93 -24.51 -27.20
N ARG A 203 -19.61 -23.67 -28.00
CA ARG A 203 -20.15 -22.42 -27.50
C ARG A 203 -21.31 -22.65 -26.53
N ALA A 204 -22.27 -23.47 -26.93
CA ALA A 204 -23.43 -23.79 -26.10
C ALA A 204 -23.00 -24.51 -24.80
N GLY A 205 -22.08 -25.45 -24.90
CA GLY A 205 -21.57 -26.18 -23.75
C GLY A 205 -20.79 -25.32 -22.76
N ILE A 206 -20.03 -24.31 -23.23
CA ILE A 206 -19.38 -23.32 -22.38
C ILE A 206 -20.45 -22.45 -21.69
N MET A 207 -21.40 -21.91 -22.44
CA MET A 207 -22.45 -21.04 -21.88
C MET A 207 -23.31 -21.77 -20.83
N GLU A 208 -23.67 -23.02 -21.09
CA GLU A 208 -24.41 -23.85 -20.14
C GLU A 208 -23.67 -23.99 -18.81
N ARG A 209 -22.36 -24.25 -18.85
CA ARG A 209 -21.51 -24.38 -17.66
C ARG A 209 -21.39 -23.06 -16.89
N LEU A 210 -21.10 -21.96 -17.58
CA LEU A 210 -20.99 -20.64 -16.94
C LEU A 210 -22.31 -20.22 -16.28
N LEU A 211 -23.45 -20.48 -16.93
CA LEU A 211 -24.77 -20.20 -16.33
C LEU A 211 -25.07 -21.10 -15.12
N ARG A 212 -24.69 -22.40 -15.19
CA ARG A 212 -24.85 -23.34 -14.09
C ARG A 212 -24.04 -22.92 -12.86
N LEU A 213 -22.79 -22.49 -13.05
CA LEU A 213 -21.94 -21.96 -11.99
C LEU A 213 -22.53 -20.67 -11.39
N SER A 214 -23.01 -19.75 -12.25
CA SER A 214 -23.62 -18.48 -11.82
C SER A 214 -24.85 -18.67 -10.94
N ARG A 215 -25.71 -19.65 -11.26
CA ARG A 215 -26.93 -19.95 -10.48
C ARG A 215 -26.66 -20.43 -9.06
N ARG A 216 -25.44 -20.86 -8.78
CA ARG A 216 -25.03 -21.26 -7.41
C ARG A 216 -24.62 -20.09 -6.52
N VAL A 217 -24.42 -18.90 -7.10
CA VAL A 217 -24.11 -17.69 -6.37
C VAL A 217 -25.38 -16.88 -6.13
N PRO A 218 -25.85 -16.65 -4.90
CA PRO A 218 -27.07 -15.90 -4.61
C PRO A 218 -26.99 -14.44 -5.11
N PRO A 219 -28.11 -13.80 -5.49
CA PRO A 219 -28.10 -12.41 -5.99
C PRO A 219 -27.54 -11.38 -5.03
N ALA A 220 -27.56 -11.63 -3.72
CA ALA A 220 -26.98 -10.75 -2.70
C ALA A 220 -25.43 -10.77 -2.67
N VAL A 221 -24.79 -11.80 -3.22
CA VAL A 221 -23.35 -11.91 -3.39
C VAL A 221 -23.00 -11.33 -4.75
N GLU A 222 -22.00 -10.47 -4.84
CA GLU A 222 -21.55 -9.96 -6.14
C GLU A 222 -20.92 -11.06 -6.99
N LEU A 223 -21.22 -11.05 -8.28
CA LEU A 223 -20.71 -12.00 -9.27
C LEU A 223 -20.03 -11.26 -10.42
N GLY A 224 -18.83 -11.71 -10.78
CA GLY A 224 -18.13 -11.24 -11.96
C GLY A 224 -17.39 -12.34 -12.72
N TYR A 225 -16.91 -11.98 -13.88
CA TYR A 225 -16.11 -12.85 -14.73
C TYR A 225 -14.83 -12.15 -15.17
N HIS A 226 -13.73 -12.87 -15.05
CA HIS A 226 -12.49 -12.57 -15.74
C HIS A 226 -12.44 -13.39 -17.04
N LEU A 227 -12.68 -12.73 -18.16
CA LEU A 227 -12.57 -13.34 -19.49
C LEU A 227 -11.10 -13.29 -19.90
N CYS A 228 -10.48 -14.44 -20.20
CA CYS A 228 -9.04 -14.53 -20.40
C CYS A 228 -8.69 -15.48 -21.55
N TYR A 229 -7.69 -15.12 -22.34
CA TYR A 229 -7.10 -16.02 -23.34
C TYR A 229 -5.93 -16.86 -22.81
N GLY A 230 -5.59 -16.70 -21.54
CA GLY A 230 -4.48 -17.38 -20.90
C GLY A 230 -3.13 -16.69 -21.08
N ASP A 231 -2.27 -16.94 -20.13
CA ASP A 231 -0.89 -16.46 -20.10
C ASP A 231 0.07 -17.65 -20.26
N GLY A 232 0.30 -18.05 -21.51
CA GLY A 232 1.29 -19.06 -21.85
C GLY A 232 2.71 -18.51 -21.74
N ARG A 233 3.50 -18.88 -20.70
CA ARG A 233 4.90 -18.48 -20.50
C ARG A 233 5.12 -16.96 -20.43
N HIS A 234 4.31 -16.23 -19.64
CA HIS A 234 4.34 -14.77 -19.50
C HIS A 234 4.04 -13.99 -20.79
N ARG A 235 3.43 -14.64 -21.78
CA ARG A 235 2.92 -14.01 -22.99
C ARG A 235 1.46 -14.36 -23.13
N HIS A 236 0.59 -13.35 -22.96
CA HIS A 236 -0.83 -13.53 -23.24
C HIS A 236 -1.00 -13.99 -24.69
N THR A 237 -1.81 -15.02 -24.89
CA THR A 237 -2.20 -15.42 -26.23
C THR A 237 -2.92 -14.23 -26.86
N ALA A 238 -2.28 -13.60 -27.84
CA ALA A 238 -2.85 -12.40 -28.47
C ALA A 238 -4.00 -12.83 -29.36
N ALA A 239 -5.23 -12.61 -28.89
CA ALA A 239 -6.38 -12.65 -29.77
C ALA A 239 -6.25 -11.58 -30.86
N LYS A 240 -6.71 -11.88 -32.08
CA LYS A 240 -6.70 -10.92 -33.18
C LYS A 240 -7.58 -9.69 -32.89
N ASP A 241 -8.72 -9.95 -32.27
CA ASP A 241 -9.68 -8.93 -31.86
C ASP A 241 -10.49 -9.38 -30.63
N ALA A 242 -11.31 -8.48 -30.09
CA ALA A 242 -12.13 -8.74 -28.90
C ALA A 242 -13.48 -9.44 -29.20
N ARG A 243 -13.73 -9.91 -30.42
CA ARG A 243 -15.06 -10.42 -30.86
C ARG A 243 -15.60 -11.53 -29.97
N LYS A 244 -14.81 -12.54 -29.68
CA LYS A 244 -15.23 -13.67 -28.84
C LYS A 244 -15.50 -13.26 -27.41
N LEU A 245 -14.69 -12.31 -26.86
CA LEU A 245 -14.94 -11.73 -25.54
C LEU A 245 -16.30 -11.04 -25.50
N VAL A 246 -16.60 -10.22 -26.51
CA VAL A 246 -17.89 -9.51 -26.66
C VAL A 246 -19.06 -10.48 -26.83
N GLU A 247 -18.93 -11.53 -27.65
CA GLU A 247 -19.94 -12.54 -27.83
C GLU A 247 -20.31 -13.26 -26.52
N ILE A 248 -19.32 -13.68 -25.75
CA ILE A 248 -19.54 -14.34 -24.45
C ILE A 248 -20.09 -13.36 -23.42
N ALA A 249 -19.56 -12.14 -23.35
CA ALA A 249 -20.05 -11.10 -22.45
C ALA A 249 -21.53 -10.78 -22.68
N ASN A 250 -21.91 -10.57 -23.94
CA ASN A 250 -23.29 -10.29 -24.31
C ASN A 250 -24.22 -11.49 -24.02
N ALA A 251 -23.73 -12.72 -24.26
CA ALA A 251 -24.49 -13.93 -23.95
C ALA A 251 -24.71 -14.09 -22.45
N LEU A 252 -23.69 -13.82 -21.61
CA LEU A 252 -23.82 -13.81 -20.15
C LEU A 252 -24.79 -12.72 -19.69
N ALA A 253 -24.64 -11.49 -20.16
CA ALA A 253 -25.51 -10.37 -19.79
C ALA A 253 -26.98 -10.62 -20.14
N ALA A 254 -27.24 -11.27 -21.29
CA ALA A 254 -28.59 -11.61 -21.73
C ALA A 254 -29.21 -12.80 -21.00
N SER A 255 -28.40 -13.81 -20.63
CA SER A 255 -28.91 -15.12 -20.15
C SER A 255 -28.93 -15.25 -18.64
N LEU A 256 -28.24 -14.37 -17.89
CA LEU A 256 -28.25 -14.42 -16.45
C LEU A 256 -29.57 -13.86 -15.88
N ASP A 257 -30.17 -14.59 -14.98
CA ASP A 257 -31.39 -14.21 -14.24
C ASP A 257 -31.10 -13.43 -12.96
N ARG A 258 -29.84 -13.01 -12.79
CA ARG A 258 -29.31 -12.24 -11.66
C ARG A 258 -28.39 -11.12 -12.18
N PRO A 259 -28.04 -10.11 -11.34
CA PRO A 259 -27.04 -9.12 -11.71
C PRO A 259 -25.68 -9.75 -12.02
N LEU A 260 -25.07 -9.34 -13.12
CA LEU A 260 -23.66 -9.49 -13.40
C LEU A 260 -22.98 -8.20 -12.96
N ASN A 261 -22.24 -8.24 -11.84
CA ASN A 261 -21.73 -7.03 -11.22
C ASN A 261 -20.54 -6.46 -11.98
N TRP A 262 -19.66 -7.32 -12.49
CA TRP A 262 -18.54 -6.86 -13.33
C TRP A 262 -18.11 -7.88 -14.35
N LEU A 263 -17.50 -7.36 -15.42
CA LEU A 263 -16.74 -8.11 -16.41
C LEU A 263 -15.34 -7.53 -16.55
N HIS A 264 -14.34 -8.39 -16.58
CA HIS A 264 -12.98 -8.04 -16.95
C HIS A 264 -12.60 -8.64 -18.29
N MET A 265 -12.01 -7.82 -19.18
CA MET A 265 -11.53 -8.24 -20.51
C MET A 265 -10.05 -7.88 -20.66
N PRO A 266 -9.19 -8.81 -21.10
CA PRO A 266 -7.79 -8.53 -21.39
C PRO A 266 -7.66 -7.62 -22.61
N VAL A 267 -6.61 -6.80 -22.64
CA VAL A 267 -6.21 -5.99 -23.79
C VAL A 267 -4.72 -6.23 -24.05
N PRO A 268 -4.34 -6.82 -25.20
CA PRO A 268 -2.95 -7.04 -25.55
C PRO A 268 -2.13 -5.72 -25.56
N VAL A 269 -0.83 -5.80 -25.21
CA VAL A 269 0.05 -4.62 -25.17
C VAL A 269 0.08 -3.86 -26.49
N ASN A 270 0.08 -4.60 -27.60
CA ASN A 270 0.10 -4.07 -28.96
C ASN A 270 -1.29 -3.91 -29.60
N ALA A 271 -2.37 -3.91 -28.78
CA ALA A 271 -3.72 -3.71 -29.27
C ALA A 271 -3.84 -2.39 -30.04
N GLY A 272 -4.35 -2.44 -31.25
CA GLY A 272 -4.69 -1.32 -32.10
C GLY A 272 -6.22 -1.20 -32.27
N GLU A 273 -6.69 -0.26 -33.09
CA GLU A 273 -8.11 -0.01 -33.33
C GLU A 273 -8.90 -1.27 -33.75
N SER A 274 -8.29 -2.14 -34.55
CA SER A 274 -8.89 -3.42 -34.98
C SER A 274 -9.20 -4.35 -33.81
N TYR A 275 -8.42 -4.30 -32.73
CA TYR A 275 -8.69 -5.09 -31.53
C TYR A 275 -9.95 -4.60 -30.82
N PHE A 276 -10.09 -3.29 -30.66
CA PHE A 276 -11.20 -2.66 -29.93
C PHE A 276 -12.51 -2.59 -30.73
N SER A 277 -12.44 -2.54 -32.06
CA SER A 277 -13.61 -2.37 -32.92
C SER A 277 -14.82 -3.27 -32.58
N PRO A 278 -14.67 -4.57 -32.25
CA PRO A 278 -15.81 -5.40 -31.84
C PRO A 278 -16.47 -4.96 -30.53
N MET A 279 -15.76 -4.23 -29.65
CA MET A 279 -16.32 -3.77 -28.37
C MET A 279 -17.46 -2.76 -28.55
N ALA A 280 -17.57 -2.10 -29.70
CA ALA A 280 -18.72 -1.26 -30.02
C ALA A 280 -20.06 -2.03 -30.02
N ALA A 281 -20.03 -3.36 -30.12
CA ALA A 281 -21.21 -4.22 -30.04
C ALA A 281 -21.47 -4.78 -28.63
N LEU A 282 -20.78 -4.26 -27.60
CA LEU A 282 -20.97 -4.70 -26.23
C LEU A 282 -22.32 -4.23 -25.68
N MET A 283 -23.11 -5.16 -25.15
CA MET A 283 -24.47 -4.91 -24.63
C MET A 283 -24.52 -5.36 -23.16
N LEU A 284 -23.92 -4.59 -22.28
CA LEU A 284 -23.96 -4.82 -20.84
C LEU A 284 -25.18 -4.11 -20.22
N ARG A 285 -25.66 -4.64 -19.10
CA ARG A 285 -26.67 -3.94 -18.29
C ARG A 285 -26.04 -2.74 -17.60
N ALA A 286 -26.83 -1.75 -17.26
CA ALA A 286 -26.36 -0.50 -16.65
C ALA A 286 -25.62 -0.71 -15.30
N GLU A 287 -25.97 -1.77 -14.57
CA GLU A 287 -25.34 -2.14 -13.31
C GLU A 287 -24.03 -2.94 -13.47
N THR A 288 -23.69 -3.37 -14.70
CA THR A 288 -22.49 -4.18 -14.94
C THR A 288 -21.28 -3.28 -15.17
N GLU A 289 -20.29 -3.35 -14.28
CA GLU A 289 -19.04 -2.65 -14.44
C GLU A 289 -18.14 -3.37 -15.45
N LEU A 290 -17.57 -2.61 -16.38
CA LEU A 290 -16.56 -3.13 -17.31
C LEU A 290 -15.17 -2.73 -16.85
N TYR A 291 -14.25 -3.69 -16.79
CA TYR A 291 -12.84 -3.46 -16.55
C TYR A 291 -12.02 -3.97 -17.72
N LEU A 292 -11.09 -3.14 -18.21
CA LEU A 292 -10.22 -3.48 -19.32
C LEU A 292 -8.78 -3.63 -18.85
N GLY A 293 -8.12 -4.69 -19.31
CA GLY A 293 -6.73 -4.99 -19.02
C GLY A 293 -5.75 -4.06 -19.73
N VAL A 294 -5.92 -2.74 -19.56
CA VAL A 294 -5.14 -1.71 -20.27
C VAL A 294 -3.78 -1.42 -19.66
N ILE A 295 -3.47 -2.04 -18.52
CA ILE A 295 -2.20 -1.82 -17.79
C ILE A 295 -1.22 -2.95 -18.08
N ASP A 296 -0.02 -2.57 -18.53
CA ASP A 296 1.10 -3.50 -18.70
C ASP A 296 2.41 -2.81 -18.24
N PRO A 297 3.23 -3.49 -17.42
CA PRO A 297 4.47 -2.89 -16.92
C PRO A 297 5.53 -2.68 -18.00
N SER A 298 5.44 -3.37 -19.14
CA SER A 298 6.44 -3.29 -20.20
C SER A 298 6.44 -1.97 -20.98
N ASP A 299 5.30 -1.30 -21.08
CA ASP A 299 5.14 0.00 -21.77
C ASP A 299 4.59 1.12 -20.86
N GLY A 300 4.34 0.83 -19.61
CA GLY A 300 4.05 1.78 -18.54
C GLY A 300 2.85 2.71 -18.79
N LEU A 301 2.94 3.93 -18.28
CA LEU A 301 1.85 4.91 -18.32
C LEU A 301 1.49 5.31 -19.77
N GLU A 302 2.47 5.51 -20.63
CA GLU A 302 2.22 5.92 -22.02
C GLU A 302 1.44 4.86 -22.80
N GLY A 303 1.84 3.58 -22.63
CA GLY A 303 1.12 2.46 -23.22
C GLY A 303 -0.29 2.31 -22.70
N ALA A 304 -0.49 2.44 -21.39
CA ALA A 304 -1.81 2.40 -20.76
C ALA A 304 -2.72 3.51 -21.28
N LEU A 305 -2.25 4.76 -21.31
CA LEU A 305 -3.00 5.90 -21.84
C LEU A 305 -3.32 5.76 -23.35
N ARG A 306 -2.45 5.15 -24.13
CA ARG A 306 -2.72 4.84 -25.54
C ARG A 306 -3.89 3.87 -25.66
N ARG A 307 -3.88 2.75 -24.93
CA ARG A 307 -4.96 1.75 -24.93
C ARG A 307 -6.27 2.34 -24.40
N ILE A 308 -6.23 3.16 -23.36
CA ILE A 308 -7.40 3.87 -22.83
C ILE A 308 -8.04 4.76 -23.89
N ARG A 309 -7.26 5.54 -24.63
CA ARG A 309 -7.79 6.40 -25.72
C ARG A 309 -8.48 5.57 -26.81
N MET A 310 -7.87 4.44 -27.21
CA MET A 310 -8.47 3.55 -28.21
C MET A 310 -9.75 2.89 -27.69
N ALA A 311 -9.77 2.42 -26.44
CA ALA A 311 -10.96 1.83 -25.85
C ALA A 311 -12.13 2.84 -25.80
N ARG A 312 -11.85 4.08 -25.40
CA ARG A 312 -12.87 5.14 -25.31
C ARG A 312 -13.51 5.54 -26.64
N SER A 313 -12.86 5.26 -27.77
CA SER A 313 -13.49 5.51 -29.08
C SER A 313 -14.63 4.54 -29.39
N VAL A 314 -14.78 3.45 -28.63
CA VAL A 314 -15.75 2.37 -28.90
C VAL A 314 -16.57 1.94 -27.67
N VAL A 315 -16.14 2.28 -26.46
CA VAL A 315 -16.81 1.89 -25.20
C VAL A 315 -16.91 3.09 -24.27
N ASP A 316 -18.11 3.36 -23.79
CA ASP A 316 -18.37 4.37 -22.77
C ASP A 316 -18.27 3.76 -21.37
N GLY A 317 -17.38 4.32 -20.53
CA GLY A 317 -17.28 3.97 -19.12
C GLY A 317 -16.67 2.59 -18.84
N PHE A 318 -15.41 2.58 -18.41
CA PHE A 318 -14.75 1.37 -17.95
C PHE A 318 -13.68 1.72 -16.89
N GLY A 319 -13.29 0.71 -16.10
CA GLY A 319 -12.18 0.78 -15.17
C GLY A 319 -10.90 0.15 -15.71
N ALA A 320 -9.80 0.35 -15.02
CA ALA A 320 -8.50 -0.19 -15.39
C ALA A 320 -8.17 -1.50 -14.66
N ALA A 321 -7.50 -2.39 -15.35
CA ALA A 321 -6.91 -3.61 -14.79
C ALA A 321 -5.65 -3.97 -15.58
N THR A 322 -4.88 -4.94 -15.08
CA THR A 322 -3.89 -5.68 -15.89
C THR A 322 -4.59 -6.74 -16.75
N VAL A 323 -3.87 -7.26 -17.73
CA VAL A 323 -4.40 -8.29 -18.65
C VAL A 323 -4.83 -9.56 -17.91
N CYS A 324 -4.15 -9.91 -16.81
CA CYS A 324 -4.39 -11.07 -15.94
C CYS A 324 -3.82 -10.81 -14.54
N GLY A 325 -3.90 -11.79 -13.63
CA GLY A 325 -3.24 -11.70 -12.31
C GLY A 325 -1.70 -11.63 -12.41
N TRP A 326 -1.06 -11.16 -11.34
CA TRP A 326 0.40 -10.88 -11.30
C TRP A 326 1.21 -11.98 -10.63
N GLY A 327 0.60 -12.99 -10.05
CA GLY A 327 1.23 -13.96 -9.15
C GLY A 327 2.52 -14.62 -9.68
N ARG A 328 2.69 -14.64 -11.00
CA ARG A 328 3.90 -15.17 -11.66
C ARG A 328 4.96 -14.13 -11.97
N GLN A 329 4.67 -12.86 -11.66
CA GLN A 329 5.63 -11.77 -11.82
C GLN A 329 6.54 -11.67 -10.58
N PRO A 330 7.72 -11.06 -10.70
CA PRO A 330 8.57 -10.83 -9.54
C PRO A 330 7.96 -9.76 -8.61
N GLU A 331 8.06 -9.96 -7.30
CA GLU A 331 7.51 -9.06 -6.27
C GLU A 331 7.90 -7.59 -6.49
N ARG A 332 9.12 -7.33 -6.98
CA ARG A 332 9.63 -5.97 -7.20
C ARG A 332 8.80 -5.10 -8.14
N ILE A 333 7.90 -5.68 -8.96
CA ILE A 333 7.06 -4.89 -9.86
C ILE A 333 5.78 -4.36 -9.20
N VAL A 334 5.41 -4.90 -8.01
CA VAL A 334 4.15 -4.57 -7.35
C VAL A 334 4.01 -3.07 -7.10
N PRO A 335 5.02 -2.35 -6.56
CA PRO A 335 4.91 -0.91 -6.35
C PRO A 335 4.63 -0.13 -7.63
N ASP A 336 5.32 -0.46 -8.71
CA ASP A 336 5.18 0.24 -9.99
C ASP A 336 3.82 -0.05 -10.64
N LEU A 337 3.32 -1.29 -10.54
CA LEU A 337 2.00 -1.65 -11.03
C LEU A 337 0.89 -0.95 -10.25
N LEU A 338 0.96 -0.92 -8.91
CA LEU A 338 -0.03 -0.23 -8.08
C LEU A 338 -0.04 1.27 -8.40
N LYS A 339 1.14 1.87 -8.52
CA LYS A 339 1.25 3.27 -8.94
C LYS A 339 0.64 3.51 -10.31
N LEU A 340 0.91 2.65 -11.28
CA LEU A 340 0.38 2.76 -12.63
C LEU A 340 -1.15 2.67 -12.66
N HIS A 341 -1.76 1.82 -11.84
CA HIS A 341 -3.21 1.76 -11.65
C HIS A 341 -3.75 3.07 -11.06
N ALA A 342 -3.08 3.63 -10.05
CA ALA A 342 -3.48 4.90 -9.45
C ALA A 342 -3.38 6.07 -10.43
N ASP A 343 -2.34 6.08 -11.28
CA ASP A 343 -2.08 7.16 -12.25
C ASP A 343 -3.15 7.24 -13.37
N VAL A 344 -3.88 6.14 -13.66
CA VAL A 344 -4.86 6.10 -14.76
C VAL A 344 -6.32 6.03 -14.32
N ALA A 345 -6.59 5.85 -13.03
CA ALA A 345 -7.95 5.62 -12.53
C ALA A 345 -8.39 6.71 -11.55
N GLN A 346 -9.66 7.10 -11.66
CA GLN A 346 -10.34 7.94 -10.66
C GLN A 346 -10.81 7.06 -9.49
N PRO A 347 -10.99 7.65 -8.29
CA PRO A 347 -11.68 7.00 -7.19
C PRO A 347 -13.08 6.52 -7.61
N VAL A 348 -13.47 5.30 -7.17
CA VAL A 348 -14.83 4.76 -7.39
C VAL A 348 -15.83 5.26 -6.36
N VAL A 349 -15.30 5.78 -5.27
CA VAL A 349 -16.06 6.47 -4.24
C VAL A 349 -15.78 7.94 -4.44
N SER A 350 -16.80 8.69 -4.80
CA SER A 350 -16.66 10.15 -4.96
C SER A 350 -16.16 10.72 -3.64
N SER A 351 -15.14 11.57 -3.69
CA SER A 351 -14.69 12.32 -2.51
C SER A 351 -15.80 13.15 -1.88
N SER A 352 -16.89 13.41 -2.62
CA SER A 352 -18.10 14.04 -2.12
C SER A 352 -19.04 13.13 -1.33
N ASP A 353 -18.95 11.79 -1.49
CA ASP A 353 -19.94 10.87 -0.93
C ASP A 353 -19.49 10.17 0.37
N HIS A 354 -18.19 10.26 0.74
CA HIS A 354 -17.67 9.59 1.94
C HIS A 354 -16.66 10.37 2.77
N HIS A 355 -16.29 11.58 2.38
CA HIS A 355 -15.74 12.50 3.37
C HIS A 355 -16.93 13.10 4.10
N ALA A 356 -17.20 12.63 5.30
CA ALA A 356 -18.07 13.34 6.21
C ALA A 356 -17.65 14.80 6.15
N SER A 357 -18.52 15.67 5.68
CA SER A 357 -18.19 17.05 5.31
C SER A 357 -17.76 17.83 6.55
N PHE A 358 -16.45 17.93 6.77
CA PHE A 358 -15.92 18.82 7.80
C PHE A 358 -15.98 20.25 7.27
N VAL A 359 -16.62 21.12 8.03
CA VAL A 359 -16.72 22.54 7.71
C VAL A 359 -15.77 23.33 8.61
N TRP A 360 -14.70 23.87 8.01
CA TRP A 360 -13.79 24.75 8.71
C TRP A 360 -14.52 26.04 9.18
N PRO A 361 -14.08 26.66 10.29
CA PRO A 361 -14.65 27.90 10.75
C PRO A 361 -14.70 28.98 9.65
N SER A 362 -15.78 29.74 9.57
CA SER A 362 -15.94 30.79 8.55
C SER A 362 -14.75 31.76 8.57
N GLY A 363 -14.20 32.06 7.40
CA GLY A 363 -13.01 32.90 7.25
C GLY A 363 -11.69 32.22 7.55
N PHE A 364 -11.67 30.88 7.75
CA PHE A 364 -10.43 30.10 7.80
C PHE A 364 -10.03 29.64 6.41
N ASP A 365 -8.91 30.14 5.92
CA ASP A 365 -8.32 29.67 4.68
C ASP A 365 -7.56 28.35 4.93
N ARG A 366 -8.05 27.25 4.35
CA ARG A 366 -7.53 25.90 4.51
C ARG A 366 -6.14 25.72 3.89
N ILE A 367 -5.96 26.27 2.70
CA ILE A 367 -4.69 26.27 1.95
C ILE A 367 -4.30 27.73 1.73
N PRO A 368 -3.30 28.25 2.46
CA PRO A 368 -2.89 29.64 2.27
C PRO A 368 -2.23 29.81 0.90
N ASP A 369 -2.49 30.95 0.25
CA ASP A 369 -1.81 31.32 -1.00
C ASP A 369 -0.43 31.88 -0.66
N GLU A 370 0.55 31.01 -0.55
CA GLU A 370 1.94 31.30 -0.20
C GLU A 370 2.90 30.68 -1.21
N ASP A 371 4.10 31.25 -1.36
CA ASP A 371 5.09 30.81 -2.34
C ASP A 371 5.36 29.30 -2.31
N TRP A 372 5.41 28.70 -1.12
CA TRP A 372 5.70 27.28 -0.95
C TRP A 372 4.62 26.36 -1.54
N THR A 373 3.36 26.80 -1.62
CA THR A 373 2.25 25.99 -2.19
C THR A 373 2.38 25.84 -3.69
N HIS A 374 3.09 26.76 -4.36
CA HIS A 374 3.27 26.79 -5.82
C HIS A 374 4.63 26.22 -6.26
N GLN A 375 5.55 25.94 -5.34
CA GLN A 375 6.86 25.37 -5.68
C GLN A 375 6.76 23.91 -6.12
N PRO A 376 7.65 23.42 -7.00
CA PRO A 376 7.74 22.01 -7.30
C PRO A 376 8.16 21.23 -6.06
N VAL A 377 7.71 19.97 -5.96
CA VAL A 377 8.14 19.06 -4.89
C VAL A 377 9.63 18.77 -5.06
N ASP A 378 10.40 18.98 -4.01
CA ASP A 378 11.83 18.84 -4.02
C ASP A 378 12.27 17.38 -3.72
N ARG A 379 13.46 17.01 -4.25
CA ARG A 379 13.98 15.64 -4.11
C ARG A 379 14.29 15.27 -2.65
N PHE A 380 14.69 16.22 -1.84
CA PHE A 380 15.00 15.99 -0.43
C PHE A 380 13.72 15.67 0.36
N GLY A 381 12.62 16.42 0.12
CA GLY A 381 11.33 16.15 0.71
C GLY A 381 10.82 14.74 0.36
N LEU A 382 10.96 14.34 -0.93
CA LEU A 382 10.60 12.99 -1.37
C LEU A 382 11.50 11.91 -0.77
N ALA A 383 12.79 12.19 -0.57
CA ALA A 383 13.71 11.25 0.05
C ALA A 383 13.37 11.04 1.53
N TYR A 384 12.99 12.12 2.23
CA TYR A 384 12.53 12.02 3.62
C TYR A 384 11.21 11.25 3.73
N ASP A 385 10.27 11.44 2.83
CA ASP A 385 8.98 10.74 2.85
C ASP A 385 9.13 9.20 2.76
N LYS A 386 10.22 8.72 2.15
CA LYS A 386 10.52 7.28 2.07
C LYS A 386 10.86 6.63 3.43
N VAL A 387 11.24 7.41 4.44
CA VAL A 387 11.56 6.89 5.78
C VAL A 387 10.36 6.22 6.46
N GLU A 388 9.13 6.49 5.98
CA GLU A 388 7.94 5.77 6.40
C GLU A 388 8.07 4.24 6.23
N ARG A 389 8.87 3.78 5.26
CA ARG A 389 9.12 2.36 4.97
C ARG A 389 10.10 1.71 5.94
N HIS A 390 10.81 2.50 6.75
CA HIS A 390 11.75 1.98 7.73
C HIS A 390 11.01 1.30 8.87
N SER A 391 11.57 0.19 9.35
CA SER A 391 10.98 -0.66 10.37
C SER A 391 10.63 0.05 11.68
N TRP A 392 11.41 1.07 12.07
CA TRP A 392 11.16 1.82 13.31
C TRP A 392 9.96 2.79 13.21
N TYR A 393 9.47 3.14 12.00
CA TYR A 393 8.29 3.99 11.84
C TYR A 393 6.98 3.36 12.35
N ARG A 394 7.02 2.07 12.73
CA ARG A 394 5.98 1.45 13.56
C ARG A 394 5.80 2.13 14.93
N ASN A 395 6.71 3.02 15.30
CA ASN A 395 6.53 3.90 16.46
C ASN A 395 5.28 4.80 16.36
N LEU A 396 4.72 5.01 15.19
CA LEU A 396 3.48 5.77 15.01
C LEU A 396 2.23 4.93 15.30
N ASP A 397 2.29 3.61 15.24
CA ASP A 397 1.11 2.75 15.38
C ASP A 397 0.35 2.98 16.70
N PRO A 398 1.01 3.07 17.88
CA PRO A 398 0.31 3.34 19.14
C PRO A 398 -0.40 4.70 19.15
N ILE A 399 0.23 5.75 18.61
CA ILE A 399 -0.36 7.10 18.61
C ILE A 399 -1.49 7.20 17.58
N VAL A 400 -1.43 6.49 16.46
CA VAL A 400 -2.51 6.39 15.48
C VAL A 400 -3.76 5.75 16.11
N GLU A 401 -3.60 4.68 16.90
CA GLU A 401 -4.70 4.05 17.63
C GLU A 401 -5.32 5.01 18.66
N GLU A 402 -4.49 5.69 19.44
CA GLU A 402 -4.95 6.69 20.42
C GLU A 402 -5.71 7.84 19.75
N LEU A 403 -5.17 8.40 18.66
CA LEU A 403 -5.82 9.48 17.92
C LEU A 403 -7.14 9.00 17.30
N ALA A 404 -7.15 7.84 16.65
CA ALA A 404 -8.37 7.26 16.07
C ALA A 404 -9.44 6.98 17.12
N GLY A 405 -9.07 6.60 18.35
CA GLY A 405 -10.00 6.39 19.45
C GLY A 405 -10.54 7.67 20.09
N ASN A 406 -9.79 8.76 20.04
CA ASN A 406 -10.11 10.03 20.73
C ASN A 406 -10.78 11.08 19.83
N LEU A 407 -10.45 11.15 18.53
CA LEU A 407 -11.05 12.09 17.60
C LEU A 407 -12.55 11.83 17.43
N LYS A 408 -13.34 12.88 17.48
CA LYS A 408 -14.80 12.86 17.31
C LYS A 408 -15.21 13.65 16.08
N ASP A 409 -16.45 13.47 15.67
CA ASP A 409 -17.05 14.26 14.62
C ASP A 409 -17.04 15.75 14.99
N GLY A 410 -16.58 16.59 14.05
CA GLY A 410 -16.43 18.01 14.25
C GLY A 410 -15.15 18.46 14.99
N ASP A 411 -14.31 17.55 15.48
CA ASP A 411 -13.03 17.89 16.12
C ASP A 411 -12.04 18.47 15.11
N ILE A 412 -11.12 19.30 15.61
CA ILE A 412 -9.94 19.78 14.88
C ILE A 412 -8.68 19.27 15.57
N MET A 413 -7.88 18.52 14.82
CA MET A 413 -6.57 18.06 15.23
C MET A 413 -5.48 18.90 14.54
N VAL A 414 -4.42 19.21 15.28
CA VAL A 414 -3.18 19.76 14.73
C VAL A 414 -2.11 18.66 14.75
N ASP A 415 -1.59 18.33 13.57
CA ASP A 415 -0.36 17.55 13.42
C ASP A 415 0.82 18.53 13.45
N TYR A 416 1.39 18.72 14.64
CA TYR A 416 2.42 19.73 14.90
C TYR A 416 3.81 19.16 14.63
N SER A 417 4.54 19.79 13.72
CA SER A 417 5.73 19.23 13.03
C SER A 417 5.38 18.00 12.21
N GLY A 418 4.25 18.06 11.49
CA GLY A 418 3.70 16.97 10.71
C GLY A 418 4.53 16.57 9.48
N GLY A 419 5.57 17.36 9.15
CA GLY A 419 6.52 17.04 8.08
C GLY A 419 5.85 16.82 6.74
N THR A 420 6.12 15.67 6.13
CA THR A 420 5.52 15.24 4.85
C THR A 420 4.13 14.61 5.01
N GLY A 421 3.55 14.67 6.23
CA GLY A 421 2.22 14.15 6.54
C GLY A 421 2.16 12.64 6.79
N ILE A 422 3.26 12.01 7.19
CA ILE A 422 3.34 10.55 7.43
C ILE A 422 2.34 10.10 8.51
N LEU A 423 2.15 10.89 9.58
CA LEU A 423 1.13 10.57 10.58
C LEU A 423 -0.27 10.51 9.95
N LEU A 424 -0.60 11.49 9.11
CA LEU A 424 -1.90 11.54 8.45
C LEU A 424 -2.06 10.41 7.41
N ASP A 425 -1.01 10.00 6.71
CA ASP A 425 -1.07 8.84 5.80
C ASP A 425 -1.57 7.58 6.51
N ARG A 426 -1.17 7.39 7.77
CA ARG A 426 -1.62 6.26 8.59
C ARG A 426 -2.96 6.50 9.26
N LEU A 427 -3.19 7.71 9.77
CA LEU A 427 -4.41 8.07 10.49
C LEU A 427 -5.62 8.15 9.57
N LYS A 428 -5.48 8.62 8.32
CA LYS A 428 -6.59 8.79 7.37
C LYS A 428 -7.38 7.50 7.13
N LEU A 429 -6.73 6.34 7.20
CA LEU A 429 -7.38 5.04 7.04
C LEU A 429 -8.26 4.67 8.25
N ARG A 430 -7.98 5.25 9.42
CA ARG A 430 -8.72 5.01 10.66
C ARG A 430 -9.87 5.97 10.90
N ILE A 431 -9.81 7.17 10.29
CA ILE A 431 -10.80 8.22 10.42
C ILE A 431 -11.45 8.58 9.08
N PHE A 432 -11.46 7.63 8.15
CA PHE A 432 -11.91 7.87 6.76
C PHE A 432 -13.32 8.45 6.69
N ASP A 433 -14.23 7.98 7.50
CA ASP A 433 -15.64 8.36 7.58
C ASP A 433 -15.95 9.46 8.60
N ARG A 434 -14.93 9.98 9.32
CA ARG A 434 -15.14 10.99 10.36
C ARG A 434 -15.01 12.41 9.80
N PRO A 435 -15.97 13.29 10.08
CA PRO A 435 -15.89 14.71 9.75
C PRO A 435 -15.00 15.47 10.76
N ALA A 436 -13.70 15.17 10.79
CA ALA A 436 -12.73 15.85 11.63
C ALA A 436 -11.76 16.66 10.77
N GLY A 437 -11.44 17.89 11.18
CA GLY A 437 -10.44 18.73 10.52
C GLY A 437 -9.03 18.38 10.97
N ILE A 438 -8.09 18.27 10.04
CA ILE A 438 -6.68 17.99 10.32
C ILE A 438 -5.83 19.14 9.80
N LEU A 439 -5.14 19.84 10.68
CA LEU A 439 -4.23 20.92 10.34
C LEU A 439 -2.78 20.41 10.44
N ILE A 440 -2.09 20.28 9.32
CA ILE A 440 -0.67 19.97 9.28
C ILE A 440 0.11 21.28 9.42
N ALA A 441 0.91 21.40 10.48
CA ALA A 441 1.77 22.54 10.75
C ALA A 441 3.23 22.11 10.79
N ASP A 442 4.10 22.71 9.99
CA ASP A 442 5.53 22.39 9.95
C ASP A 442 6.38 23.64 9.65
N SER A 443 7.64 23.62 10.06
CA SER A 443 8.59 24.70 9.79
C SER A 443 9.36 24.55 8.48
N SER A 444 9.29 23.38 7.85
CA SER A 444 9.94 23.09 6.57
C SER A 444 8.97 23.28 5.41
N PRO A 445 9.14 24.33 4.58
CA PRO A 445 8.30 24.51 3.39
C PRO A 445 8.45 23.35 2.39
N ARG A 446 9.59 22.66 2.37
CA ARG A 446 9.85 21.50 1.49
C ARG A 446 9.01 20.29 1.93
N PHE A 447 8.95 20.01 3.23
CA PHE A 447 8.15 18.91 3.76
C PHE A 447 6.66 19.20 3.62
N LEU A 448 6.26 20.42 3.99
CA LEU A 448 4.87 20.83 3.90
C LEU A 448 4.36 20.81 2.45
N ARG A 449 5.24 21.06 1.46
CA ARG A 449 4.92 20.96 0.04
C ARG A 449 4.61 19.50 -0.37
N VAL A 450 5.34 18.50 0.18
CA VAL A 450 5.03 17.08 -0.03
C VAL A 450 3.68 16.72 0.60
N ALA A 451 3.43 17.16 1.83
CA ALA A 451 2.14 16.94 2.50
C ALA A 451 0.98 17.58 1.70
N HIS A 452 1.18 18.78 1.18
CA HIS A 452 0.20 19.46 0.32
C HIS A 452 -0.10 18.66 -0.95
N GLU A 453 0.92 18.12 -1.63
CA GLU A 453 0.73 17.26 -2.82
C GLU A 453 -0.14 16.03 -2.50
N LYS A 454 0.04 15.46 -1.32
CA LYS A 454 -0.70 14.26 -0.89
C LYS A 454 -2.15 14.56 -0.47
N PHE A 455 -2.40 15.70 0.16
CA PHE A 455 -3.66 15.92 0.89
C PHE A 455 -4.44 17.19 0.51
N ALA A 456 -3.97 18.01 -0.43
CA ALA A 456 -4.67 19.25 -0.79
C ALA A 456 -6.10 19.02 -1.30
N ALA A 457 -6.36 17.85 -1.91
CA ALA A 457 -7.68 17.46 -2.39
C ALA A 457 -8.66 17.06 -1.26
N ASP A 458 -8.17 16.67 -0.08
CA ASP A 458 -9.06 16.35 1.07
C ASP A 458 -9.55 17.63 1.75
N PRO A 459 -10.87 17.93 1.73
CA PRO A 459 -11.42 19.15 2.31
C PRO A 459 -11.25 19.24 3.83
N ARG A 460 -10.96 18.14 4.51
CA ARG A 460 -10.69 18.09 5.95
C ARG A 460 -9.27 18.52 6.31
N VAL A 461 -8.34 18.56 5.34
CA VAL A 461 -6.91 18.83 5.59
C VAL A 461 -6.57 20.29 5.29
N ALA A 462 -5.91 20.94 6.24
CA ALA A 462 -5.40 22.29 6.13
C ALA A 462 -3.90 22.34 6.42
N PHE A 463 -3.24 23.44 6.03
CA PHE A 463 -1.78 23.54 6.13
C PHE A 463 -1.36 24.88 6.74
N ARG A 464 -0.31 24.90 7.56
CA ARG A 464 0.34 26.11 8.07
C ARG A 464 1.86 25.97 8.10
N LEU A 465 2.54 26.92 7.48
CA LEU A 465 3.98 27.05 7.58
C LEU A 465 4.36 27.83 8.84
N LEU A 466 5.13 27.23 9.73
CA LEU A 466 5.72 27.89 10.90
C LEU A 466 7.04 28.54 10.50
N ARG A 467 7.04 29.84 10.24
CA ARG A 467 8.22 30.56 9.72
C ARG A 467 9.26 30.82 10.79
N PHE A 468 10.54 30.79 10.40
CA PHE A 468 11.60 31.24 11.30
C PHE A 468 11.63 32.77 11.38
N LEU A 469 11.43 33.29 12.58
CA LEU A 469 11.46 34.71 12.92
C LEU A 469 12.89 35.12 13.25
N LYS A 470 13.60 35.76 12.31
CA LYS A 470 15.01 36.15 12.44
C LYS A 470 15.25 37.10 13.63
N GLU A 471 14.34 38.04 13.87
CA GLU A 471 14.41 39.01 14.98
C GLU A 471 14.34 38.35 16.36
N HIS A 472 13.52 37.30 16.47
CA HIS A 472 13.33 36.54 17.70
C HIS A 472 14.15 35.27 17.79
N LYS A 473 14.90 34.94 16.73
CA LYS A 473 15.73 33.71 16.63
C LYS A 473 14.98 32.41 16.95
N ARG A 474 13.68 32.34 16.65
CA ARG A 474 12.83 31.18 16.89
C ARG A 474 11.87 30.91 15.73
N VAL A 475 11.27 29.75 15.71
CA VAL A 475 10.16 29.43 14.82
C VAL A 475 8.84 30.04 15.34
N GLN A 476 7.93 30.40 14.45
CA GLN A 476 6.56 30.81 14.84
C GLN A 476 5.90 29.71 15.66
N ARG A 477 5.11 30.11 16.63
CA ARG A 477 4.27 29.20 17.42
C ARG A 477 2.92 29.00 16.75
N ILE A 478 2.19 27.98 17.18
CA ILE A 478 0.89 27.64 16.60
C ILE A 478 -0.15 28.76 16.81
N ASP A 479 -0.14 29.42 17.93
CA ASP A 479 -1.03 30.54 18.25
C ASP A 479 -0.81 31.79 17.36
N GLU A 480 0.38 31.91 16.76
CA GLU A 480 0.75 33.01 15.86
C GLU A 480 0.32 32.78 14.41
N VAL A 481 -0.06 31.54 14.04
CA VAL A 481 -0.41 31.18 12.65
C VAL A 481 -1.87 30.74 12.48
N LEU A 482 -2.59 30.53 13.59
CA LEU A 482 -4.01 30.23 13.52
C LEU A 482 -4.83 31.53 13.33
N SER A 483 -5.88 31.43 12.51
CA SER A 483 -6.80 32.55 12.31
C SER A 483 -7.63 32.86 13.56
N PRO A 484 -8.08 34.12 13.75
CA PRO A 484 -8.90 34.47 14.90
C PRO A 484 -10.13 33.58 15.13
N PRO A 485 -10.90 33.15 14.09
CA PRO A 485 -12.01 32.21 14.30
C PRO A 485 -11.60 30.87 14.87
N LEU A 486 -10.44 30.39 14.45
CA LEU A 486 -9.92 29.09 14.92
C LEU A 486 -9.33 29.20 16.33
N LEU A 487 -8.66 30.30 16.65
CA LEU A 487 -8.21 30.61 18.02
C LEU A 487 -9.38 30.73 18.99
N GLN A 488 -10.48 31.39 18.57
CA GLN A 488 -11.69 31.55 19.40
C GLN A 488 -12.38 30.19 19.64
N ARG A 489 -12.46 29.31 18.62
CA ARG A 489 -13.02 27.98 18.77
C ARG A 489 -12.13 27.10 19.64
N GLY A 490 -10.83 27.20 19.45
CA GLY A 490 -9.81 26.28 19.96
C GLY A 490 -9.74 24.98 19.13
N VAL A 491 -8.65 24.26 19.28
CA VAL A 491 -8.45 22.93 18.70
C VAL A 491 -8.70 21.84 19.74
N ASP A 492 -9.08 20.65 19.29
CA ASP A 492 -9.50 19.55 20.16
C ASP A 492 -8.33 18.65 20.54
N THR A 493 -7.39 18.49 19.60
CA THR A 493 -6.26 17.59 19.75
C THR A 493 -5.00 18.20 19.10
N ILE A 494 -3.86 18.01 19.74
CA ILE A 494 -2.54 18.24 19.13
C ILE A 494 -1.78 16.93 19.18
N ALA A 495 -1.16 16.54 18.07
CA ALA A 495 -0.21 15.47 17.99
C ALA A 495 1.18 16.04 17.64
N CYS A 496 2.22 15.64 18.36
CA CYS A 496 3.60 15.99 18.06
C CYS A 496 4.44 14.71 18.02
N THR A 497 4.65 14.19 16.83
CA THR A 497 5.28 12.89 16.63
C THR A 497 6.74 13.03 16.18
N ASN A 498 7.64 12.31 16.84
CA ASN A 498 9.07 12.26 16.52
C ASN A 498 9.78 13.64 16.47
N ALA A 499 9.22 14.68 17.07
CA ALA A 499 9.72 16.04 16.93
C ALA A 499 9.94 16.82 18.24
N VAL A 500 9.30 16.43 19.35
CA VAL A 500 9.34 17.19 20.63
C VAL A 500 10.77 17.44 21.15
N HIS A 501 11.70 16.54 20.84
CA HIS A 501 13.10 16.66 21.25
C HIS A 501 13.88 17.75 20.49
N LEU A 502 13.35 18.20 19.34
CA LEU A 502 13.98 19.23 18.51
C LEU A 502 13.77 20.65 19.04
N TYR A 503 12.78 20.86 19.95
CA TYR A 503 12.46 22.20 20.46
C TYR A 503 13.43 22.62 21.55
N THR A 504 14.15 23.71 21.31
CA THR A 504 15.02 24.38 22.30
C THR A 504 14.21 25.22 23.27
N ASP A 505 13.07 25.75 22.81
CA ASP A 505 12.11 26.63 23.50
C ASP A 505 10.82 25.89 23.87
N LEU A 506 10.93 24.65 24.37
CA LEU A 506 9.77 23.80 24.64
C LEU A 506 8.76 24.41 25.62
N GLU A 507 9.22 25.23 26.58
CA GLU A 507 8.32 25.91 27.53
C GLU A 507 7.34 26.85 26.83
N GLU A 508 7.85 27.68 25.90
CA GLU A 508 7.03 28.58 25.11
C GLU A 508 6.15 27.79 24.12
N THR A 509 6.68 26.75 23.51
CA THR A 509 5.93 25.89 22.61
C THR A 509 4.78 25.17 23.31
N ALA A 510 5.02 24.61 24.50
CA ALA A 510 4.00 23.95 25.31
C ALA A 510 2.93 24.95 25.79
N SER A 511 3.33 26.17 26.16
CA SER A 511 2.40 27.24 26.50
C SER A 511 1.50 27.64 25.32
N ALA A 512 2.08 27.71 24.12
CA ALA A 512 1.32 27.95 22.89
C ALA A 512 0.34 26.81 22.60
N TRP A 513 0.74 25.55 22.75
CA TRP A 513 -0.18 24.41 22.63
C TRP A 513 -1.33 24.49 23.62
N ALA A 514 -1.04 24.80 24.90
CA ALA A 514 -2.07 24.98 25.91
C ALA A 514 -3.02 26.14 25.57
N SER A 515 -2.51 27.24 24.99
CA SER A 515 -3.34 28.41 24.66
C SER A 515 -4.36 28.10 23.56
N VAL A 516 -4.02 27.28 22.58
CA VAL A 516 -4.89 26.96 21.42
C VAL A 516 -5.80 25.74 21.64
N LEU A 517 -5.45 24.82 22.55
CA LEU A 517 -6.31 23.72 22.92
C LEU A 517 -7.53 24.20 23.71
N ARG A 518 -8.70 23.68 23.44
CA ARG A 518 -9.89 23.91 24.27
C ARG A 518 -9.77 23.22 25.64
N PRO A 519 -10.49 23.63 26.66
CA PRO A 519 -10.53 22.93 27.95
C PRO A 519 -10.92 21.45 27.76
N GLY A 520 -10.13 20.54 28.31
CA GLY A 520 -10.27 19.10 28.11
C GLY A 520 -9.70 18.56 26.78
N GLY A 521 -9.09 19.44 25.97
CA GLY A 521 -8.38 19.05 24.74
C GLY A 521 -7.18 18.18 25.02
N LYS A 522 -6.79 17.33 24.07
CA LYS A 522 -5.75 16.30 24.23
C LYS A 522 -4.45 16.69 23.53
N LEU A 523 -3.34 16.34 24.16
CA LEU A 523 -2.01 16.43 23.56
C LEU A 523 -1.34 15.05 23.58
N PHE A 524 -0.96 14.58 22.39
CA PHE A 524 -0.25 13.31 22.18
C PHE A 524 1.15 13.58 21.69
N ILE A 525 2.15 13.04 22.39
CA ILE A 525 3.56 13.20 22.05
C ILE A 525 4.20 11.83 21.97
N ASN A 526 5.06 11.58 20.96
CA ASN A 526 6.01 10.48 21.00
C ASN A 526 7.40 10.93 20.55
N SER A 527 8.42 10.27 21.07
CA SER A 527 9.78 10.47 20.61
C SER A 527 10.66 9.26 20.96
N GLY A 528 11.52 8.88 20.03
CA GLY A 528 12.63 7.94 20.23
C GLY A 528 13.87 8.61 20.81
N ASN A 529 13.83 9.92 21.11
CA ASN A 529 14.96 10.70 21.62
C ASN A 529 14.70 11.30 23.02
N ILE A 530 14.07 10.52 23.89
CA ILE A 530 13.82 10.87 25.30
C ILE A 530 14.56 9.85 26.18
N ARG A 531 15.45 10.35 27.08
CA ARG A 531 16.15 9.49 28.01
C ARG A 531 15.23 9.12 29.16
N ASN A 532 14.69 7.91 29.08
CA ASN A 532 13.78 7.37 30.06
C ASN A 532 14.52 6.48 31.05
N PRO A 533 14.44 6.75 32.38
CA PRO A 533 15.08 5.95 33.40
C PRO A 533 14.49 4.51 33.51
N ARG A 534 13.34 4.24 32.91
CA ARG A 534 12.71 2.91 32.88
C ARG A 534 13.14 2.07 31.67
N ALA A 535 13.88 2.64 30.71
CA ALA A 535 14.38 1.92 29.56
C ALA A 535 15.27 0.75 29.98
N LYS A 536 15.13 -0.38 29.29
CA LYS A 536 15.95 -1.57 29.57
C LYS A 536 17.39 -1.37 29.08
N PRO A 537 18.40 -1.99 29.73
CA PRO A 537 19.82 -1.80 29.38
C PRO A 537 20.18 -2.08 27.90
N ASN A 538 19.36 -2.86 27.19
CA ASN A 538 19.64 -3.25 25.82
C ASN A 538 18.78 -2.48 24.77
N GLN A 539 18.09 -1.43 25.20
CA GLN A 539 17.30 -0.57 24.33
C GLN A 539 18.08 0.70 23.99
N TRP A 540 18.08 1.05 22.71
CA TRP A 540 18.78 2.21 22.19
C TRP A 540 17.84 3.40 22.02
N ILE A 541 18.35 4.57 22.35
CA ILE A 541 17.87 5.83 21.80
C ILE A 541 18.55 5.98 20.43
N LEU A 542 17.80 6.15 19.35
CA LEU A 542 18.39 6.13 18.00
C LEU A 542 19.50 7.17 17.83
N ASP A 543 19.25 8.41 18.23
CA ASP A 543 20.24 9.48 18.10
C ASP A 543 21.52 9.20 18.92
N GLU A 544 21.44 8.54 20.06
CA GLU A 544 22.62 8.16 20.85
C GLU A 544 23.57 7.24 20.10
N THR A 545 23.05 6.41 19.18
CA THR A 545 23.91 5.55 18.37
C THR A 545 24.87 6.34 17.49
N VAL A 546 24.51 7.57 17.10
CA VAL A 546 25.32 8.42 16.22
C VAL A 546 26.64 8.83 16.86
N TRP A 547 26.65 9.11 18.18
CA TRP A 547 27.89 9.40 18.87
C TRP A 547 28.76 8.15 18.99
N VAL A 548 28.16 7.00 19.29
CA VAL A 548 28.90 5.72 19.37
C VAL A 548 29.46 5.36 17.99
N ILE A 549 28.70 5.57 16.92
CA ILE A 549 29.15 5.36 15.53
C ILE A 549 30.36 6.27 15.23
N ASN A 550 30.29 7.55 15.65
CA ASN A 550 31.40 8.48 15.46
C ASN A 550 32.67 7.97 16.18
N ASP A 551 32.56 7.60 17.44
CA ASP A 551 33.72 7.16 18.26
C ASP A 551 34.33 5.87 17.66
N LEU A 552 33.49 4.93 17.22
CA LEU A 552 33.94 3.72 16.54
C LEU A 552 34.64 4.04 15.22
N ALA A 553 34.11 4.98 14.43
CA ALA A 553 34.72 5.41 13.17
C ALA A 553 36.07 6.08 13.38
N GLU A 554 36.22 6.91 14.42
CA GLU A 554 37.54 7.46 14.83
C GLU A 554 38.55 6.36 15.16
N GLY A 555 38.13 5.33 15.91
CA GLY A 555 38.94 4.15 16.20
C GLY A 555 39.37 3.39 14.96
N ILE A 556 38.47 3.22 14.00
CA ILE A 556 38.74 2.57 12.71
C ILE A 556 39.76 3.38 11.90
N VAL A 557 39.60 4.70 11.80
CA VAL A 557 40.53 5.58 11.06
C VAL A 557 41.94 5.56 11.71
N ARG A 558 42.04 5.50 13.02
CA ARG A 558 43.36 5.42 13.71
C ARG A 558 44.07 4.09 13.45
N SER A 559 43.34 3.00 13.29
CA SER A 559 43.88 1.64 13.13
C SER A 559 44.04 1.19 11.66
N ASP A 560 43.13 1.55 10.77
CA ASP A 560 43.12 1.09 9.38
C ASP A 560 43.93 2.02 8.46
N PRO A 561 44.96 1.49 7.75
CA PRO A 561 45.75 2.28 6.81
C PRO A 561 44.93 2.87 5.61
N ARG A 562 43.82 2.27 5.25
CA ARG A 562 42.95 2.76 4.15
C ARG A 562 42.49 4.18 4.41
N TYR A 563 42.28 4.55 5.66
CA TYR A 563 41.74 5.84 6.07
C TYR A 563 42.82 6.79 6.61
N ALA A 564 44.09 6.50 6.37
CA ALA A 564 45.22 7.29 6.91
C ALA A 564 45.15 8.80 6.54
N ALA A 565 44.54 9.13 5.39
CA ALA A 565 44.36 10.51 4.96
C ALA A 565 43.49 11.36 5.92
N TYR A 566 42.64 10.73 6.73
CA TYR A 566 41.74 11.43 7.65
C TYR A 566 42.33 11.56 9.07
N ARG A 567 43.45 10.89 9.40
CA ARG A 567 44.09 10.97 10.73
C ARG A 567 44.46 12.39 11.19
N PRO A 568 45.02 13.25 10.32
CA PRO A 568 45.36 14.60 10.72
C PRO A 568 44.19 15.43 11.24
N VAL A 569 42.96 15.16 10.74
CA VAL A 569 41.76 15.86 11.19
C VAL A 569 41.38 15.46 12.60
N LEU A 570 41.60 14.21 13.01
CA LEU A 570 41.33 13.72 14.37
C LEU A 570 42.24 14.35 15.45
N ASP A 571 43.35 14.91 15.03
CA ASP A 571 44.32 15.60 15.93
C ASP A 571 44.10 17.13 15.93
N ASP A 572 43.20 17.64 15.06
CA ASP A 572 42.76 19.05 15.01
C ASP A 572 41.50 19.23 15.89
N GLY A 573 41.74 19.58 17.15
CA GLY A 573 40.68 19.70 18.16
C GLY A 573 39.63 20.75 17.84
N GLU A 574 40.03 21.93 17.28
CA GLU A 574 39.10 23.00 16.94
C GLU A 574 38.11 22.53 15.80
N ARG A 575 38.65 21.87 14.80
CA ARG A 575 37.88 21.35 13.70
C ARG A 575 36.96 20.21 14.14
N MET A 576 37.43 19.29 14.96
CA MET A 576 36.60 18.23 15.53
C MET A 576 35.47 18.76 16.42
N GLU A 577 35.72 19.83 17.19
CA GLU A 577 34.67 20.51 17.95
C GLU A 577 33.61 21.14 17.05
N ALA A 578 34.02 21.79 15.96
CA ALA A 578 33.08 22.39 14.98
C ALA A 578 32.20 21.31 14.33
N HIS A 579 32.77 20.15 13.94
CA HIS A 579 32.00 19.03 13.39
C HIS A 579 31.09 18.41 14.45
N SER A 580 31.52 18.30 15.70
CA SER A 580 30.70 17.82 16.80
C SER A 580 29.50 18.78 17.05
N ALA A 581 29.74 20.08 17.04
CA ALA A 581 28.69 21.09 17.17
C ALA A 581 27.68 21.01 16.02
N PHE A 582 28.13 20.72 14.80
CA PHE A 582 27.23 20.51 13.66
C PHE A 582 26.40 19.23 13.83
N ARG A 583 27.03 18.13 14.22
CA ARG A 583 26.37 16.85 14.53
C ARG A 583 25.26 17.03 15.57
N ASN A 584 25.57 17.72 16.68
CA ASN A 584 24.64 17.93 17.79
C ASN A 584 23.47 18.86 17.44
N ARG A 585 23.54 19.60 16.34
CA ARG A 585 22.38 20.36 15.78
C ARG A 585 21.44 19.49 14.96
N VAL A 586 21.96 18.42 14.37
CA VAL A 586 21.16 17.48 13.55
C VAL A 586 20.63 16.35 14.40
N PHE A 587 21.46 15.77 15.24
CA PHE A 587 21.13 14.72 16.21
C PHE A 587 21.22 15.34 17.62
N VAL A 588 20.06 15.65 18.19
CA VAL A 588 19.99 16.39 19.45
C VAL A 588 20.25 15.46 20.63
N GLU A 589 21.06 15.91 21.59
CA GLU A 589 21.33 15.13 22.81
C GLU A 589 20.01 14.82 23.54
N PRO A 590 19.73 13.54 23.87
CA PRO A 590 18.52 13.16 24.56
C PRO A 590 18.40 13.79 25.93
N ARG A 591 17.31 14.52 26.15
CA ARG A 591 16.97 15.06 27.46
C ARG A 591 16.23 14.02 28.28
N ARG A 592 16.31 14.16 29.61
CA ARG A 592 15.62 13.27 30.55
C ARG A 592 14.12 13.46 30.46
N LEU A 593 13.36 12.39 30.64
CA LEU A 593 11.88 12.40 30.66
C LEU A 593 11.33 13.46 31.64
N ASP A 594 11.93 13.61 32.80
CA ASP A 594 11.50 14.61 33.79
C ASP A 594 11.47 16.04 33.27
N PHE A 595 12.37 16.40 32.35
CA PHE A 595 12.39 17.70 31.72
C PHE A 595 11.05 17.94 30.94
N TYR A 596 10.62 16.98 30.10
CA TYR A 596 9.40 17.09 29.33
C TYR A 596 8.17 17.14 30.23
N LEU A 597 8.08 16.25 31.21
CA LEU A 597 6.93 16.18 32.12
C LEU A 597 6.78 17.45 32.97
N ASN A 598 7.87 18.03 33.43
CA ASN A 598 7.85 19.26 34.23
C ASN A 598 7.45 20.46 33.33
N THR A 599 8.01 20.58 32.15
CA THR A 599 7.67 21.63 31.19
C THR A 599 6.18 21.59 30.82
N LEU A 600 5.64 20.40 30.52
CA LEU A 600 4.21 20.25 30.21
C LEU A 600 3.31 20.62 31.39
N ARG A 601 3.67 20.20 32.62
CA ARG A 601 2.92 20.62 33.84
C ARG A 601 2.99 22.11 34.06
N SER A 602 4.13 22.76 33.86
CA SER A 602 4.29 24.20 33.99
C SER A 602 3.44 24.96 32.95
N ALA A 603 3.25 24.39 31.79
CA ALA A 603 2.34 24.93 30.75
C ALA A 603 0.86 24.67 31.03
N GLY A 604 0.51 23.98 32.14
CA GLY A 604 -0.89 23.74 32.55
C GLY A 604 -1.45 22.39 32.09
N PHE A 605 -0.65 21.50 31.54
CA PHE A 605 -1.11 20.17 31.15
C PHE A 605 -1.17 19.19 32.33
N GLN A 606 -2.22 18.42 32.40
CA GLN A 606 -2.32 17.23 33.24
C GLN A 606 -1.79 16.02 32.46
N ILE A 607 -0.78 15.34 33.01
CA ILE A 607 -0.22 14.12 32.43
C ILE A 607 -1.17 12.96 32.73
N GLU A 608 -1.77 12.36 31.69
CA GLU A 608 -2.66 11.22 31.83
C GLU A 608 -1.91 9.88 31.82
N GLY A 609 -0.88 9.80 30.99
CA GLY A 609 -0.09 8.58 30.88
C GLY A 609 1.29 8.82 30.27
N VAL A 610 2.22 7.97 30.67
CA VAL A 610 3.55 7.85 30.06
C VAL A 610 3.79 6.37 29.82
N THR A 611 3.92 5.99 28.56
CA THR A 611 4.19 4.60 28.15
C THR A 611 5.48 4.52 27.34
N GLU A 612 6.05 3.33 27.32
CA GLU A 612 7.23 3.02 26.54
C GLU A 612 6.94 1.84 25.64
N HIS A 613 7.34 1.97 24.40
CA HIS A 613 7.26 0.87 23.46
C HIS A 613 8.65 0.53 22.92
N ASN A 614 8.94 -0.76 22.91
CA ASN A 614 10.13 -1.28 22.26
C ASN A 614 9.82 -1.51 20.78
N ILE A 615 10.54 -0.80 19.94
CA ILE A 615 10.38 -0.88 18.48
C ILE A 615 11.59 -1.63 17.93
N ARG A 616 11.34 -2.73 17.25
CA ARG A 616 12.39 -3.49 16.59
C ARG A 616 12.76 -2.81 15.27
N ALA A 617 13.98 -2.25 15.24
CA ALA A 617 14.54 -1.55 14.08
C ALA A 617 15.49 -2.47 13.32
N ARG A 618 15.49 -2.41 12.00
CA ARG A 618 16.47 -3.09 11.15
C ARG A 618 17.73 -2.24 11.04
N VAL A 619 18.88 -2.89 11.17
CA VAL A 619 20.19 -2.23 11.07
C VAL A 619 20.37 -1.57 9.67
N ASP A 620 19.91 -2.23 8.60
CA ASP A 620 20.01 -1.70 7.24
C ASP A 620 19.15 -0.44 7.05
N ASP A 621 17.93 -0.40 7.62
CA ASP A 621 17.08 0.80 7.55
C ASP A 621 17.74 1.98 8.30
N TRP A 622 18.39 1.71 9.45
CA TRP A 622 19.11 2.75 10.18
C TRP A 622 20.33 3.24 9.41
N TYR A 623 21.07 2.32 8.80
CA TYR A 623 22.17 2.68 7.91
C TYR A 623 21.69 3.55 6.73
N GLU A 624 20.60 3.16 6.05
CA GLU A 624 20.02 3.92 4.95
C GLU A 624 19.68 5.35 5.39
N PHE A 625 19.03 5.51 6.55
CA PHE A 625 18.73 6.83 7.09
C PHE A 625 20.00 7.66 7.33
N LEU A 626 21.02 7.08 7.97
CA LEU A 626 22.28 7.78 8.24
C LEU A 626 23.07 8.13 6.98
N THR A 627 22.89 7.42 5.87
CA THR A 627 23.52 7.79 4.59
C THR A 627 23.01 9.13 4.06
N ALA A 628 21.75 9.49 4.30
CA ALA A 628 21.20 10.80 3.94
C ALA A 628 21.78 11.95 4.80
N TYR A 629 22.29 11.63 6.00
CA TYR A 629 22.86 12.57 6.97
C TYR A 629 24.35 12.36 7.18
N HIS A 630 25.05 11.67 6.28
CA HIS A 630 26.46 11.31 6.41
C HIS A 630 27.38 12.49 6.74
N ASP A 631 27.04 13.70 6.29
CA ASP A 631 27.76 14.94 6.54
C ASP A 631 27.65 15.42 8.00
N ALA A 632 26.55 15.09 8.66
CA ALA A 632 26.38 15.33 10.09
C ALA A 632 26.99 14.21 10.94
N VAL A 633 26.92 12.95 10.51
CA VAL A 633 27.46 11.79 11.25
C VAL A 633 28.98 11.82 11.28
N LEU A 634 29.65 11.85 10.14
CA LEU A 634 31.13 11.81 10.00
C LEU A 634 31.67 12.91 9.09
N GLY A 635 31.14 14.13 9.16
CA GLY A 635 31.56 15.25 8.29
C GLY A 635 33.04 15.59 8.33
N TRP A 636 33.72 15.31 9.45
CA TRP A 636 35.14 15.50 9.61
C TRP A 636 35.97 14.62 8.64
N ALA A 637 35.49 13.47 8.25
CA ALA A 637 36.13 12.62 7.25
C ALA A 637 35.90 13.21 5.84
N GLY A 638 36.86 13.94 5.30
CA GLY A 638 36.84 14.52 3.96
C GLY A 638 36.20 15.90 3.82
N GLY A 639 35.69 16.51 4.91
CA GLY A 639 35.18 17.88 4.93
C GLY A 639 33.65 17.98 4.81
N ASN A 640 33.10 19.10 5.25
CA ASN A 640 31.66 19.43 5.21
C ASN A 640 31.49 20.88 4.74
N GLU A 641 30.67 21.12 3.74
CA GLU A 641 30.47 22.46 3.20
C GLU A 641 30.00 23.48 4.24
N LYS A 642 29.16 23.05 5.19
CA LYS A 642 28.62 23.92 6.25
C LYS A 642 29.62 24.21 7.39
N VAL A 643 30.65 23.37 7.54
CA VAL A 643 31.67 23.50 8.59
C VAL A 643 32.99 24.00 8.00
N ASP A 644 33.43 23.39 6.90
CA ASP A 644 34.74 23.64 6.28
C ASP A 644 34.67 24.61 5.08
N GLY A 645 33.47 25.04 4.66
CA GLY A 645 33.28 25.93 3.50
C GLY A 645 33.54 25.26 2.15
N ARG A 646 33.71 23.94 2.10
CA ARG A 646 33.94 23.16 0.88
C ARG A 646 33.17 21.84 0.89
N ALA A 647 32.63 21.48 -0.27
CA ALA A 647 31.98 20.19 -0.45
C ALA A 647 33.00 19.03 -0.42
N PRO A 648 32.64 17.87 0.14
CA PRO A 648 33.45 16.65 0.09
C PRO A 648 33.58 16.12 -1.34
N THR A 649 34.68 15.41 -1.63
CA THR A 649 34.80 14.65 -2.89
C THR A 649 33.92 13.41 -2.88
N ALA A 650 33.63 12.85 -4.07
CA ALA A 650 32.87 11.59 -4.18
C ALA A 650 33.54 10.42 -3.45
N GLU A 651 34.90 10.39 -3.47
CA GLU A 651 35.69 9.39 -2.73
C GLU A 651 35.52 9.55 -1.22
N ALA A 652 35.59 10.77 -0.70
CA ALA A 652 35.38 11.05 0.73
C ALA A 652 33.95 10.68 1.18
N ILE A 653 32.94 10.87 0.32
CA ILE A 653 31.58 10.41 0.61
C ILE A 653 31.54 8.88 0.66
N ALA A 654 32.15 8.17 -0.29
CA ALA A 654 32.19 6.71 -0.30
C ALA A 654 32.90 6.15 0.96
N ASP A 655 34.01 6.76 1.36
CA ASP A 655 34.73 6.40 2.58
C ASP A 655 33.89 6.61 3.84
N ARG A 656 33.16 7.73 3.93
CA ARG A 656 32.22 7.96 5.04
C ARG A 656 31.15 6.89 5.14
N LEU A 657 30.50 6.56 4.01
CA LEU A 657 29.47 5.53 3.99
C LEU A 657 30.04 4.17 4.43
N SER A 658 31.25 3.85 3.98
CA SER A 658 31.95 2.64 4.41
C SER A 658 32.29 2.66 5.91
N LEU A 659 32.77 3.79 6.45
CA LEU A 659 33.05 3.96 7.88
C LEU A 659 31.77 3.85 8.73
N ILE A 660 30.66 4.49 8.31
CA ILE A 660 29.37 4.38 8.98
C ILE A 660 28.93 2.92 9.01
N ARG A 661 29.05 2.20 7.89
CA ARG A 661 28.67 0.78 7.85
C ARG A 661 29.49 -0.07 8.79
N GLN A 662 30.81 0.06 8.76
CA GLN A 662 31.71 -0.70 9.65
C GLN A 662 31.46 -0.39 11.14
N ALA A 663 31.20 0.88 11.47
CA ALA A 663 30.89 1.28 12.83
C ALA A 663 29.55 0.71 13.31
N ILE A 664 28.53 0.72 12.46
CA ILE A 664 27.21 0.12 12.75
C ILE A 664 27.33 -1.40 12.94
N ASP A 665 28.06 -2.09 12.07
CA ASP A 665 28.26 -3.54 12.18
C ASP A 665 29.00 -3.90 13.48
N THR A 666 29.95 -3.06 13.90
CA THR A 666 30.65 -3.19 15.18
C THR A 666 29.70 -2.93 16.34
N LEU A 667 28.93 -1.84 16.31
CA LEU A 667 27.99 -1.44 17.36
C LEU A 667 26.95 -2.54 17.62
N PHE A 668 26.38 -3.10 16.61
CA PHE A 668 25.32 -4.12 16.73
C PHE A 668 25.86 -5.56 16.71
N GLY A 669 27.17 -5.76 16.59
CA GLY A 669 27.80 -7.10 16.64
C GLY A 669 27.33 -8.02 15.51
N GLY A 670 27.12 -7.49 14.31
CA GLY A 670 26.66 -8.22 13.13
C GLY A 670 25.18 -8.64 13.16
N ARG A 671 24.41 -8.16 14.14
CA ARG A 671 22.94 -8.40 14.17
C ARG A 671 22.25 -7.62 13.06
N THR A 672 21.18 -8.16 12.54
CA THR A 672 20.34 -7.51 11.49
C THR A 672 19.28 -6.60 12.07
N GLU A 673 18.97 -6.73 13.38
CA GLU A 673 17.97 -5.97 14.09
C GLU A 673 18.45 -5.56 15.47
N PHE A 674 17.90 -4.47 15.98
CA PHE A 674 18.12 -3.99 17.34
C PHE A 674 16.85 -3.39 17.93
N ASP A 675 16.79 -3.28 19.26
CA ASP A 675 15.67 -2.71 19.98
C ASP A 675 15.88 -1.22 20.22
N ALA A 676 14.93 -0.40 19.79
CA ALA A 676 14.90 1.03 20.04
C ALA A 676 13.70 1.39 20.93
N CYS A 677 13.91 2.31 21.88
CA CYS A 677 12.89 2.71 22.84
C CYS A 677 12.19 3.99 22.38
N TRP A 678 10.86 3.97 22.33
CA TRP A 678 10.03 5.16 22.15
C TRP A 678 9.21 5.45 23.40
N THR A 679 9.24 6.72 23.81
CA THR A 679 8.42 7.24 24.91
C THR A 679 7.21 7.97 24.35
N TYR A 680 6.03 7.67 24.91
CA TYR A 680 4.74 8.30 24.60
C TYR A 680 4.24 9.03 25.83
N ILE A 681 3.76 10.25 25.63
CA ILE A 681 3.22 11.13 26.68
C ILE A 681 1.84 11.60 26.25
N ASN A 682 0.82 11.26 27.00
CA ASN A 682 -0.56 11.67 26.77
C ASN A 682 -0.95 12.68 27.86
N CYS A 683 -1.51 13.81 27.42
CA CYS A 683 -1.87 14.91 28.30
C CYS A 683 -3.27 15.44 27.99
N THR A 684 -3.88 16.07 29.00
CA THR A 684 -5.10 16.87 28.85
C THR A 684 -4.81 18.30 29.31
N ARG A 685 -5.43 19.27 28.62
CA ARG A 685 -5.43 20.68 29.03
C ARG A 685 -6.40 20.94 30.15
#